data_cdc926d10c10c9cb6bfc3abf4a1299a2
#
_entry.id   cdc926d10c10c9cb6bfc3abf4a1299a2
#
_cell.length_a   1.000
_cell.length_b   1.000
_cell.length_c   1.000
_cell.angle_alpha   90.00
_cell.angle_beta   90.00
_cell.angle_gamma   90.00
#
_symmetry.space_group_name_H-M   'P 1'
#
loop_
_entity.id
_entity.type
_entity.pdbx_description
1 polymer ?
#
loop_
_entity_poly.entity_id
_entity_poly.type
_entity_poly.pdbx_seq_one_letter_code
_entity_poly.pdbx_strand_id
1 'polypeptide(L)'
;MTRQRYLYLILALLLLCLPTSAQQYIKGHITDASTGEPLPYASAVYKGHNVAVISDLEGEFSIARHAGWSITFSSVGYKSKVVLINAATKVPLDIALEPDNAMLKEVTIKSERGKYSRKNNPAVELMKKVIAAKKLSDLSNHDYYRYDKYEKLTLAANDLSPQRLQQKPFSSTPWLLDQVEECQYTNKLILPISVDESVEEHIYRKDPKTKKKIIKGQQSSGINDLFQTGDILNIVLKEVFTDVNLYDDQIRLVQYPFTSPIGKDAIAFYRFYIEDTVKIQRDSCIHLHFLPNNQMDFGFRGDIYILKDSTYHVRRCELTLPKQSSVNWVKNLRINQEFERLDNGDWVLTEDDMITELSFAKFLQEAIVIKNNRYTGYSFDELPAKLFKGKRTEIKEPDAGMRGKTFWSEYRQVELTKSEDSMGSFVKNIKNIKGFKYFMFGLDALIENSIETGEPNKIDLTPVNTILTRNNFDGWRNRISATTTANLWKRWFIGGYYAHGWGSHKNYYKASLDYSFIDKVYSPWEYPKRTLRLESYYDVQTPSDRFLPTDKDNFLVAFKWAKIDKMMICNRQSLAFEYEMYGGLKTTLSLKAEEMEAVGAMSFRTLNQPRQTIDDIKVHHREFLRTTELHAELRYAPDETYVNSKQRRVTINRDAPVLTLSHTFGFKGFLGGQYTSNVTEAKIYKRFWLNSWGKVDLFLKGGIQWNQVPYMLLLQPPANQSYVIEEEMYNLINNMEFLNDRYASMMLSWDMNGKIFNRIPLLKKLKWREYIAVNTLWGSLSDKNNPFLPENAGSNQLMYFPEGCNIMDRNQPYVELVMGVHNIFKLFHIDLVRRLNYLDLPTSHKWGVRYISRLTF
;
A
#
# COMPACT_ATOMS: atom_id res chain seq x y z
N MET A 1 10.35 22.71 39.30
CA MET A 1 11.81 22.85 39.02
C MET A 1 12.44 21.69 38.21
N THR A 2 11.70 20.70 37.76
CA THR A 2 12.24 19.49 37.08
C THR A 2 12.11 19.50 35.55
N ARG A 3 11.16 20.23 34.99
CA ARG A 3 10.98 20.30 33.51
C ARG A 3 12.04 21.13 32.77
N GLN A 4 12.58 22.17 33.37
CA GLN A 4 13.63 22.98 32.76
C GLN A 4 14.99 22.27 32.69
N ARG A 5 15.29 21.36 33.61
CA ARG A 5 16.56 20.60 33.62
C ARG A 5 16.63 19.58 32.46
N TYR A 6 15.50 19.00 32.05
CA TYR A 6 15.47 18.09 30.89
C TYR A 6 15.62 18.83 29.57
N LEU A 7 15.07 20.05 29.46
CA LEU A 7 15.24 20.89 28.28
C LEU A 7 16.71 21.32 28.08
N TYR A 8 17.40 21.67 29.17
CA TYR A 8 18.85 21.98 29.13
C TYR A 8 19.70 20.75 28.86
N LEU A 9 19.29 19.56 29.32
CA LEU A 9 20.00 18.32 29.03
C LEU A 9 19.86 17.93 27.54
N ILE A 10 18.68 18.11 26.96
CA ILE A 10 18.44 17.88 25.52
C ILE A 10 19.19 18.93 24.69
N LEU A 11 19.21 20.18 25.09
CA LEU A 11 19.98 21.24 24.43
C LEU A 11 21.48 21.04 24.56
N ALA A 12 21.97 20.54 25.70
CA ALA A 12 23.37 20.19 25.89
C ALA A 12 23.79 18.95 25.11
N LEU A 13 22.89 17.95 24.94
CA LEU A 13 23.12 16.80 24.05
C LEU A 13 23.17 17.18 22.55
N LEU A 14 22.40 18.20 22.15
CA LEU A 14 22.43 18.74 20.79
C LEU A 14 23.68 19.59 20.49
N LEU A 15 24.29 20.18 21.50
CA LEU A 15 25.51 20.99 21.39
C LEU A 15 26.81 20.18 21.45
N LEU A 16 26.75 18.90 21.83
CA LEU A 16 27.91 17.99 21.90
C LEU A 16 28.24 17.28 20.58
N CYS A 17 27.58 17.65 19.46
CA CYS A 17 27.80 17.10 18.13
C CYS A 17 28.71 17.97 17.25
N LEU A 18 29.74 18.58 17.78
CA LEU A 18 30.84 19.10 16.98
C LEU A 18 32.12 18.44 17.44
N PRO A 19 32.77 17.69 16.58
CA PRO A 19 34.06 18.12 16.11
C PRO A 19 34.40 17.68 14.71
N THR A 20 35.01 18.54 14.08
CA THR A 20 35.84 18.53 12.96
C THR A 20 37.10 17.66 13.10
N SER A 21 37.15 16.62 12.31
CA SER A 21 38.39 16.19 11.68
C SER A 21 38.12 16.18 10.18
N ALA A 22 38.57 17.17 9.49
CA ALA A 22 38.45 17.27 8.04
C ALA A 22 39.28 16.15 7.39
N GLN A 23 38.66 15.00 7.15
CA GLN A 23 39.24 13.99 6.29
C GLN A 23 39.30 14.59 4.89
N GLN A 24 40.49 14.76 4.37
CA GLN A 24 40.70 15.32 3.04
C GLN A 24 40.23 14.30 1.99
N TYR A 25 39.37 14.73 1.09
CA TYR A 25 38.92 13.94 -0.04
C TYR A 25 39.64 14.37 -1.31
N ILE A 26 39.90 13.41 -2.18
CA ILE A 26 40.30 13.64 -3.58
C ILE A 26 39.02 13.63 -4.40
N LYS A 27 38.73 14.76 -5.01
CA LYS A 27 37.62 14.91 -5.95
C LYS A 27 38.17 15.06 -7.35
N GLY A 28 37.50 14.64 -8.38
CA GLY A 28 37.88 14.80 -9.75
C GLY A 28 36.90 14.21 -10.72
N HIS A 29 37.26 14.19 -11.99
CA HIS A 29 36.41 13.69 -13.07
C HIS A 29 37.13 12.55 -13.78
N ILE A 30 36.37 11.55 -14.21
CA ILE A 30 36.83 10.48 -15.07
C ILE A 30 36.17 10.67 -16.43
N THR A 31 37.00 10.81 -17.46
CA THR A 31 36.56 11.10 -18.82
C THR A 31 37.19 10.11 -19.82
N ASP A 32 36.53 9.98 -20.96
CA ASP A 32 37.12 9.30 -22.13
C ASP A 32 38.26 10.16 -22.73
N ALA A 33 39.42 9.58 -22.86
CA ALA A 33 40.61 10.29 -23.38
C ALA A 33 40.49 10.70 -24.87
N SER A 34 39.60 10.07 -25.63
CA SER A 34 39.38 10.34 -27.05
C SER A 34 38.29 11.34 -27.34
N THR A 35 37.21 11.35 -26.52
CA THR A 35 36.03 12.19 -26.74
C THR A 35 35.87 13.32 -25.74
N GLY A 36 36.57 13.22 -24.59
CA GLY A 36 36.40 14.15 -23.45
C GLY A 36 35.06 14.02 -22.72
N GLU A 37 34.22 13.06 -23.11
CA GLU A 37 32.95 12.84 -22.44
C GLU A 37 33.14 12.22 -21.05
N PRO A 38 32.28 12.56 -20.05
CA PRO A 38 32.35 11.95 -18.75
C PRO A 38 32.05 10.45 -18.81
N LEU A 39 32.85 9.67 -18.07
CA LEU A 39 32.65 8.22 -17.92
C LEU A 39 31.84 7.96 -16.64
N PRO A 40 30.54 7.71 -16.76
CA PRO A 40 29.71 7.33 -15.62
C PRO A 40 30.06 5.92 -15.15
N TYR A 41 30.01 5.74 -13.84
CA TYR A 41 30.22 4.45 -13.17
C TYR A 41 31.64 3.85 -13.36
N ALA A 42 32.63 4.65 -13.72
CA ALA A 42 34.01 4.24 -13.71
C ALA A 42 34.45 4.04 -12.25
N SER A 43 35.18 2.97 -11.98
CA SER A 43 35.61 2.65 -10.62
C SER A 43 36.94 3.28 -10.28
N ALA A 44 37.11 3.78 -9.05
CA ALA A 44 38.35 4.27 -8.46
C ALA A 44 38.64 3.49 -7.18
N VAL A 45 39.61 2.59 -7.20
CA VAL A 45 39.89 1.63 -6.12
C VAL A 45 41.34 1.78 -5.66
N TYR A 46 41.53 1.88 -4.34
CA TYR A 46 42.87 1.77 -3.75
C TYR A 46 43.36 0.31 -3.79
N LYS A 47 44.30 0.02 -4.63
CA LYS A 47 44.82 -1.34 -4.86
C LYS A 47 45.36 -1.95 -3.55
N GLY A 48 44.81 -3.09 -3.14
CA GLY A 48 45.23 -3.76 -1.91
C GLY A 48 44.55 -3.25 -0.63
N HIS A 49 43.57 -2.36 -0.75
CA HIS A 49 42.76 -1.80 0.37
C HIS A 49 41.28 -1.81 0.00
N ASN A 50 40.44 -2.04 0.98
CA ASN A 50 38.98 -2.07 0.78
C ASN A 50 38.34 -0.66 0.72
N VAL A 51 38.92 0.23 -0.09
CA VAL A 51 38.45 1.59 -0.31
C VAL A 51 38.24 1.80 -1.79
N ALA A 52 37.01 1.93 -2.21
CA ALA A 52 36.61 2.12 -3.59
C ALA A 52 35.46 3.12 -3.71
N VAL A 53 35.41 3.83 -4.83
CA VAL A 53 34.26 4.66 -5.22
C VAL A 53 34.05 4.52 -6.73
N ILE A 54 32.82 4.87 -7.18
CA ILE A 54 32.53 5.00 -8.61
C ILE A 54 32.18 6.44 -8.94
N SER A 55 32.40 6.82 -10.18
CA SER A 55 31.98 8.12 -10.70
C SER A 55 30.44 8.16 -10.88
N ASP A 56 29.87 9.35 -10.72
CA ASP A 56 28.48 9.64 -11.04
C ASP A 56 28.22 9.76 -12.56
N LEU A 57 27.03 10.24 -12.93
CA LEU A 57 26.65 10.41 -14.34
C LEU A 57 27.47 11.49 -15.07
N GLU A 58 27.99 12.43 -14.34
CA GLU A 58 28.82 13.52 -14.79
C GLU A 58 30.31 13.14 -14.76
N GLY A 59 30.63 11.87 -14.41
CA GLY A 59 32.00 11.37 -14.30
C GLY A 59 32.75 11.83 -13.03
N GLU A 60 32.04 12.50 -12.09
CA GLU A 60 32.62 12.99 -10.85
C GLU A 60 32.80 11.86 -9.84
N PHE A 61 33.94 11.85 -9.15
CA PHE A 61 34.24 10.95 -8.04
C PHE A 61 34.75 11.70 -6.81
N SER A 62 34.57 11.10 -5.64
CA SER A 62 35.09 11.63 -4.38
C SER A 62 35.57 10.47 -3.50
N ILE A 63 36.86 10.34 -3.29
CA ILE A 63 37.48 9.27 -2.52
C ILE A 63 38.35 9.84 -1.39
N ALA A 64 38.37 9.17 -0.22
CA ALA A 64 39.21 9.59 0.89
C ALA A 64 40.67 9.61 0.52
N ARG A 65 41.40 10.67 0.92
CA ARG A 65 42.83 10.82 0.62
C ARG A 65 43.68 9.95 1.54
N HIS A 66 44.43 9.03 0.95
CA HIS A 66 45.43 8.21 1.63
C HIS A 66 46.79 8.41 0.95
N ALA A 67 47.63 9.24 1.54
CA ALA A 67 48.97 9.49 1.00
C ALA A 67 49.84 8.22 1.01
N GLY A 68 50.51 7.94 -0.08
CA GLY A 68 51.34 6.74 -0.26
C GLY A 68 50.59 5.55 -0.89
N TRP A 69 49.24 5.65 -1.08
CA TRP A 69 48.45 4.61 -1.75
C TRP A 69 48.20 4.92 -3.22
N SER A 70 48.02 3.88 -4.03
CA SER A 70 47.71 4.03 -5.45
C SER A 70 46.23 3.74 -5.73
N ILE A 71 45.57 4.67 -6.42
CA ILE A 71 44.20 4.46 -6.93
C ILE A 71 44.31 3.85 -8.34
N THR A 72 43.57 2.78 -8.56
CA THR A 72 43.33 2.22 -9.88
C THR A 72 42.00 2.72 -10.40
N PHE A 73 41.98 3.45 -11.49
CA PHE A 73 40.81 3.89 -12.22
C PHE A 73 40.51 2.91 -13.35
N SER A 74 39.29 2.39 -13.44
CA SER A 74 38.89 1.45 -14.50
C SER A 74 37.44 1.64 -14.91
N SER A 75 37.14 1.38 -16.15
CA SER A 75 35.80 1.32 -16.72
C SER A 75 35.73 0.21 -17.76
N VAL A 76 34.59 -0.37 -17.99
CA VAL A 76 34.40 -1.43 -18.99
C VAL A 76 34.69 -0.86 -20.39
N GLY A 77 35.58 -1.52 -21.14
CA GLY A 77 36.01 -1.05 -22.46
C GLY A 77 37.13 -0.04 -22.45
N TYR A 78 37.75 0.21 -21.28
CA TYR A 78 38.90 1.15 -21.14
C TYR A 78 40.12 0.51 -20.48
N LYS A 79 41.30 0.98 -20.82
CA LYS A 79 42.53 0.60 -20.13
C LYS A 79 42.54 1.19 -18.72
N SER A 80 42.84 0.37 -17.73
CA SER A 80 42.97 0.83 -16.37
C SER A 80 44.17 1.77 -16.19
N LYS A 81 44.00 2.84 -15.41
CA LYS A 81 45.02 3.82 -15.08
C LYS A 81 45.32 3.84 -13.59
N VAL A 82 46.56 3.74 -13.22
CA VAL A 82 47.00 3.74 -11.81
C VAL A 82 47.66 5.08 -11.47
N VAL A 83 47.21 5.70 -10.37
CA VAL A 83 47.74 6.99 -9.91
C VAL A 83 48.15 6.87 -8.44
N LEU A 84 49.40 7.19 -8.17
CA LEU A 84 49.95 7.25 -6.79
C LEU A 84 49.50 8.56 -6.13
N ILE A 85 48.85 8.45 -4.98
CA ILE A 85 48.41 9.59 -4.20
C ILE A 85 49.48 10.01 -3.19
N ASN A 86 49.90 11.25 -3.27
CA ASN A 86 50.85 11.84 -2.31
C ASN A 86 50.32 13.17 -1.74
N ALA A 87 51.05 13.79 -0.84
CA ALA A 87 50.61 15.04 -0.21
C ALA A 87 50.49 16.22 -1.22
N ALA A 88 51.23 16.15 -2.33
CA ALA A 88 51.23 17.17 -3.37
C ALA A 88 50.23 16.91 -4.50
N THR A 89 49.44 15.79 -4.46
CA THR A 89 48.42 15.49 -5.48
C THR A 89 47.39 16.59 -5.53
N LYS A 90 47.23 17.24 -6.68
CA LYS A 90 46.29 18.35 -6.90
C LYS A 90 44.86 17.82 -6.90
N VAL A 91 43.93 18.63 -6.42
CA VAL A 91 42.48 18.39 -6.42
C VAL A 91 41.85 19.59 -7.13
N PRO A 92 40.96 19.40 -8.11
CA PRO A 92 40.44 18.13 -8.62
C PRO A 92 41.50 17.28 -9.37
N LEU A 93 41.30 15.94 -9.32
CA LEU A 93 42.12 14.96 -9.99
C LEU A 93 41.36 14.46 -11.23
N ASP A 94 41.63 15.04 -12.37
CA ASP A 94 40.96 14.67 -13.61
C ASP A 94 41.70 13.50 -14.28
N ILE A 95 40.96 12.44 -14.57
CA ILE A 95 41.46 11.18 -15.12
C ILE A 95 40.85 10.92 -16.48
N ALA A 96 41.65 10.91 -17.50
CA ALA A 96 41.25 10.46 -18.83
C ALA A 96 41.66 8.99 -19.00
N LEU A 97 40.68 8.11 -19.29
CA LEU A 97 40.89 6.68 -19.59
C LEU A 97 40.97 6.47 -21.10
N GLU A 98 41.95 5.73 -21.55
CA GLU A 98 42.07 5.35 -22.95
C GLU A 98 41.17 4.18 -23.28
N PRO A 99 40.38 4.21 -24.37
CA PRO A 99 39.65 3.04 -24.84
C PRO A 99 40.55 1.85 -25.06
N ASP A 100 40.15 0.65 -24.62
CA ASP A 100 40.88 -0.58 -24.88
C ASP A 100 40.52 -1.15 -26.26
N ASN A 101 41.30 -0.79 -27.27
CA ASN A 101 41.07 -1.19 -28.65
C ASN A 101 41.28 -2.68 -28.95
N ALA A 102 41.56 -3.52 -27.94
CA ALA A 102 41.70 -4.97 -28.12
C ALA A 102 40.38 -5.73 -28.25
N MET A 103 39.25 -5.08 -27.93
CA MET A 103 37.92 -5.60 -28.18
C MET A 103 37.18 -4.71 -29.17
N LEU A 104 37.05 -5.21 -30.40
CA LEU A 104 36.14 -4.80 -31.45
C LEU A 104 36.31 -3.37 -32.02
N LYS A 105 36.78 -3.30 -33.27
CA LYS A 105 36.49 -2.18 -34.14
C LYS A 105 34.99 -2.15 -34.41
N GLU A 106 34.27 -1.40 -33.61
CA GLU A 106 32.89 -1.06 -33.87
C GLU A 106 32.83 0.30 -34.57
N VAL A 107 32.22 0.31 -35.73
CA VAL A 107 31.97 1.57 -36.45
C VAL A 107 30.78 2.24 -35.77
N THR A 108 31.06 3.11 -34.82
CA THR A 108 30.04 3.94 -34.19
C THR A 108 29.61 5.03 -35.18
N ILE A 109 28.45 4.85 -35.81
CA ILE A 109 27.80 5.95 -36.52
C ILE A 109 27.08 6.78 -35.45
N LYS A 110 27.70 7.86 -35.00
CA LYS A 110 27.03 8.88 -34.18
C LYS A 110 25.97 9.57 -35.07
N SER A 111 24.71 9.21 -34.89
CA SER A 111 23.64 9.98 -35.48
C SER A 111 23.57 11.34 -34.77
N GLU A 112 23.77 12.44 -35.46
CA GLU A 112 23.42 13.77 -34.97
C GLU A 112 21.96 13.75 -34.52
N ARG A 113 21.69 13.93 -33.22
CA ARG A 113 20.34 13.92 -32.66
C ARG A 113 19.58 15.17 -33.15
N GLY A 114 19.02 15.10 -34.35
CA GLY A 114 18.09 16.09 -34.86
C GLY A 114 16.81 16.14 -34.05
N LYS A 115 15.92 17.12 -34.32
CA LYS A 115 14.62 17.22 -33.69
C LYS A 115 13.85 15.91 -33.86
N TYR A 116 13.48 15.23 -32.76
CA TYR A 116 12.79 13.93 -32.81
C TYR A 116 11.50 14.02 -33.61
N SER A 117 11.32 13.12 -34.56
CA SER A 117 10.10 12.93 -35.32
C SER A 117 9.70 11.46 -35.26
N ARG A 118 8.40 11.20 -35.18
CA ARG A 118 7.85 9.84 -35.32
C ARG A 118 7.64 9.43 -36.78
N LYS A 119 7.53 10.41 -37.70
CA LYS A 119 7.39 10.13 -39.12
C LYS A 119 8.74 9.69 -39.72
N ASN A 120 8.73 8.61 -40.46
CA ASN A 120 9.92 8.07 -41.15
C ASN A 120 11.10 7.79 -40.19
N ASN A 121 10.79 7.37 -38.94
CA ASN A 121 11.78 7.05 -37.93
C ASN A 121 12.04 5.54 -37.91
N PRO A 122 13.25 5.07 -38.24
CA PRO A 122 13.55 3.64 -38.27
C PRO A 122 13.35 2.94 -36.91
N ALA A 123 13.63 3.63 -35.81
CA ALA A 123 13.39 3.10 -34.48
C ALA A 123 11.89 2.88 -34.20
N VAL A 124 11.04 3.80 -34.67
CA VAL A 124 9.59 3.66 -34.54
C VAL A 124 9.05 2.52 -35.40
N GLU A 125 9.55 2.37 -36.61
CA GLU A 125 9.15 1.27 -37.49
C GLU A 125 9.58 -0.09 -36.91
N LEU A 126 10.78 -0.18 -36.35
CA LEU A 126 11.24 -1.37 -35.66
C LEU A 126 10.35 -1.68 -34.45
N MET A 127 10.02 -0.68 -33.61
CA MET A 127 9.15 -0.88 -32.45
C MET A 127 7.74 -1.29 -32.82
N LYS A 128 7.19 -0.84 -33.94
CA LYS A 128 5.90 -1.34 -34.44
C LYS A 128 5.94 -2.85 -34.71
N LYS A 129 7.06 -3.34 -35.26
CA LYS A 129 7.25 -4.77 -35.52
C LYS A 129 7.42 -5.56 -34.23
N VAL A 130 8.18 -5.04 -33.26
CA VAL A 130 8.33 -5.64 -31.91
C VAL A 130 6.97 -5.74 -31.20
N ILE A 131 6.20 -4.66 -31.21
CA ILE A 131 4.86 -4.63 -30.59
C ILE A 131 3.89 -5.62 -31.27
N ALA A 132 3.97 -5.74 -32.56
CA ALA A 132 3.16 -6.71 -33.31
C ALA A 132 3.59 -8.17 -33.01
N ALA A 133 4.89 -8.40 -32.90
CA ALA A 133 5.47 -9.72 -32.67
C ALA A 133 5.32 -10.20 -31.19
N LYS A 134 5.13 -9.28 -30.23
CA LYS A 134 5.09 -9.65 -28.81
C LYS A 134 4.07 -10.74 -28.45
N LYS A 135 2.98 -10.83 -29.20
CA LYS A 135 1.97 -11.87 -29.01
C LYS A 135 2.48 -13.29 -29.31
N LEU A 136 3.52 -13.41 -30.13
CA LEU A 136 4.14 -14.71 -30.44
C LEU A 136 4.95 -15.24 -29.25
N SER A 137 5.44 -14.35 -28.41
CA SER A 137 6.23 -14.68 -27.20
C SER A 137 5.37 -14.92 -25.95
N ASP A 138 4.04 -14.88 -26.07
CA ASP A 138 3.15 -15.12 -24.95
C ASP A 138 3.07 -16.61 -24.65
N LEU A 139 3.57 -17.02 -23.48
CA LEU A 139 3.52 -18.42 -23.04
C LEU A 139 2.10 -18.97 -22.98
N SER A 140 1.08 -18.12 -22.87
CA SER A 140 -0.33 -18.54 -22.88
C SER A 140 -0.83 -19.03 -24.25
N ASN A 141 -0.02 -18.96 -25.30
CA ASN A 141 -0.30 -19.60 -26.59
C ASN A 141 -0.22 -21.13 -26.48
N HIS A 142 0.62 -21.66 -25.61
CA HIS A 142 0.70 -23.10 -25.35
C HIS A 142 -0.53 -23.59 -24.58
N ASP A 143 -0.89 -24.85 -24.79
CA ASP A 143 -2.01 -25.47 -24.06
C ASP A 143 -1.68 -25.67 -22.58
N TYR A 144 -0.41 -25.97 -22.29
CA TYR A 144 0.13 -26.05 -20.95
C TYR A 144 1.50 -25.40 -20.91
N TYR A 145 1.85 -24.82 -19.74
CA TYR A 145 3.23 -24.53 -19.41
C TYR A 145 3.46 -24.67 -17.90
N ARG A 146 4.69 -24.94 -17.52
CA ARG A 146 5.19 -24.82 -16.17
C ARG A 146 6.60 -24.26 -16.18
N TYR A 147 6.98 -23.63 -15.08
CA TYR A 147 8.36 -23.21 -14.77
C TYR A 147 8.53 -23.06 -13.27
N ASP A 148 9.77 -23.16 -12.80
CA ASP A 148 10.16 -22.82 -11.44
C ASP A 148 10.70 -21.40 -11.39
N LYS A 149 10.29 -20.62 -10.39
CA LYS A 149 10.80 -19.28 -10.08
C LYS A 149 11.48 -19.34 -8.72
N TYR A 150 12.75 -18.98 -8.69
CA TYR A 150 13.46 -18.63 -7.47
C TYR A 150 13.45 -17.11 -7.31
N GLU A 151 13.10 -16.61 -6.12
CA GLU A 151 13.12 -15.19 -5.76
C GLU A 151 13.96 -14.99 -4.51
N LYS A 152 14.89 -14.03 -4.56
CA LYS A 152 15.60 -13.48 -3.40
C LYS A 152 15.27 -12.00 -3.27
N LEU A 153 14.78 -11.57 -2.10
CA LEU A 153 14.44 -10.20 -1.78
C LEU A 153 15.26 -9.75 -0.58
N THR A 154 16.17 -8.79 -0.79
CA THR A 154 16.99 -8.22 0.27
C THR A 154 16.59 -6.79 0.53
N LEU A 155 16.36 -6.45 1.81
CA LEU A 155 16.23 -5.08 2.28
C LEU A 155 17.49 -4.71 3.08
N ALA A 156 18.10 -3.57 2.76
CA ALA A 156 19.29 -3.09 3.46
C ALA A 156 19.21 -1.58 3.73
N ALA A 157 19.90 -1.13 4.77
CA ALA A 157 20.25 0.29 4.91
C ALA A 157 21.29 0.62 3.84
N ASN A 158 21.13 1.76 3.14
CA ASN A 158 21.89 2.10 1.93
C ASN A 158 22.77 3.33 2.15
N ASP A 159 23.84 3.44 1.36
CA ASP A 159 24.71 4.61 1.28
C ASP A 159 25.31 5.00 2.65
N LEU A 160 25.90 4.00 3.33
CA LEU A 160 26.54 4.19 4.62
C LEU A 160 27.89 4.90 4.42
N SER A 161 27.96 6.18 4.78
CA SER A 161 29.23 6.93 4.69
C SER A 161 30.24 6.46 5.74
N PRO A 162 31.56 6.56 5.48
CA PRO A 162 32.58 6.24 6.48
C PRO A 162 32.44 7.04 7.78
N GLN A 163 31.98 8.30 7.70
CA GLN A 163 31.66 9.10 8.88
C GLN A 163 30.49 8.52 9.69
N ARG A 164 29.49 7.97 9.03
CA ARG A 164 28.36 7.32 9.69
C ARG A 164 28.79 6.06 10.44
N LEU A 165 29.70 5.29 9.88
CA LEU A 165 30.24 4.09 10.53
C LEU A 165 31.06 4.39 11.79
N GLN A 166 31.60 5.61 11.92
CA GLN A 166 32.29 6.08 13.13
C GLN A 166 31.35 6.62 14.19
N GLN A 167 30.08 6.82 13.90
CA GLN A 167 29.05 7.31 14.83
C GLN A 167 28.28 6.16 15.48
N LYS A 168 27.57 6.46 16.59
CA LYS A 168 26.60 5.50 17.14
C LYS A 168 25.48 5.22 16.13
N PRO A 169 24.96 3.99 16.01
CA PRO A 169 25.31 2.85 16.91
C PRO A 169 26.60 2.10 16.52
N PHE A 170 27.17 2.27 15.33
CA PHE A 170 28.31 1.48 14.83
C PHE A 170 29.53 1.54 15.77
N SER A 171 29.92 2.73 16.20
CA SER A 171 31.10 2.90 17.10
C SER A 171 30.93 2.25 18.47
N SER A 172 29.70 2.08 18.94
CA SER A 172 29.40 1.42 20.22
C SER A 172 29.05 -0.07 20.09
N THR A 173 28.96 -0.55 18.85
CA THR A 173 28.49 -1.91 18.56
C THR A 173 29.31 -2.48 17.40
N PRO A 174 30.59 -2.89 17.66
CA PRO A 174 31.54 -3.25 16.59
C PRO A 174 31.06 -4.37 15.65
N TRP A 175 30.28 -5.33 16.14
CA TRP A 175 29.72 -6.42 15.33
C TRP A 175 28.76 -5.95 14.23
N LEU A 176 28.23 -4.70 14.31
CA LEU A 176 27.46 -4.10 13.22
C LEU A 176 28.33 -3.82 11.99
N LEU A 177 29.63 -3.57 12.19
CA LEU A 177 30.54 -3.34 11.08
C LEU A 177 30.81 -4.62 10.29
N ASP A 178 30.75 -5.79 10.97
CA ASP A 178 30.93 -7.09 10.31
C ASP A 178 29.75 -7.42 9.37
N GLN A 179 28.60 -6.75 9.58
CA GLN A 179 27.41 -6.89 8.75
C GLN A 179 27.37 -5.91 7.58
N VAL A 180 28.24 -4.91 7.57
CA VAL A 180 28.32 -3.95 6.47
C VAL A 180 29.12 -4.55 5.32
N GLU A 181 28.55 -4.47 4.12
CA GLU A 181 29.17 -4.96 2.89
C GLU A 181 29.01 -3.98 1.72
N GLU A 182 29.76 -4.18 0.67
CA GLU A 182 29.61 -3.41 -0.56
C GLU A 182 28.55 -4.05 -1.45
N CYS A 183 27.55 -3.27 -1.87
CA CYS A 183 26.49 -3.72 -2.77
C CYS A 183 27.06 -3.92 -4.19
N GLN A 184 27.00 -5.13 -4.71
CA GLN A 184 27.48 -5.47 -6.05
C GLN A 184 26.79 -4.72 -7.20
N TYR A 185 25.61 -4.13 -6.97
CA TYR A 185 24.84 -3.42 -7.99
C TYR A 185 25.05 -1.90 -7.98
N THR A 186 25.45 -1.34 -6.84
CA THR A 186 25.57 0.12 -6.67
C THR A 186 26.95 0.56 -6.19
N ASN A 187 27.83 -0.38 -5.82
CA ASN A 187 29.14 -0.17 -5.22
C ASN A 187 29.10 0.75 -3.98
N LYS A 188 27.93 0.82 -3.31
CA LYS A 188 27.74 1.55 -2.05
C LYS A 188 27.81 0.59 -0.88
N LEU A 189 28.21 1.12 0.29
CA LEU A 189 28.16 0.35 1.52
C LEU A 189 26.73 0.22 1.98
N ILE A 190 26.30 -1.01 2.21
CA ILE A 190 24.98 -1.37 2.69
C ILE A 190 25.07 -2.19 3.97
N LEU A 191 23.98 -2.18 4.75
CA LEU A 191 23.79 -3.06 5.88
C LEU A 191 22.51 -3.86 5.63
N PRO A 192 22.61 -5.12 5.18
CA PRO A 192 21.47 -5.99 5.05
C PRO A 192 20.75 -6.15 6.38
N ILE A 193 19.42 -5.98 6.38
CA ILE A 193 18.57 -6.05 7.57
C ILE A 193 17.47 -7.10 7.44
N SER A 194 17.16 -7.54 6.21
CA SER A 194 16.24 -8.64 5.94
C SER A 194 16.57 -9.31 4.62
N VAL A 195 16.44 -10.62 4.60
CA VAL A 195 16.52 -11.47 3.41
C VAL A 195 15.33 -12.41 3.39
N ASP A 196 14.67 -12.50 2.26
CA ASP A 196 13.56 -13.40 2.00
C ASP A 196 13.84 -14.20 0.73
N GLU A 197 13.72 -15.53 0.81
CA GLU A 197 13.88 -16.41 -0.35
C GLU A 197 12.61 -17.23 -0.54
N SER A 198 12.19 -17.41 -1.80
CA SER A 198 11.09 -18.30 -2.14
C SER A 198 11.36 -19.07 -3.43
N VAL A 199 10.83 -20.29 -3.49
CA VAL A 199 10.80 -21.14 -4.67
C VAL A 199 9.35 -21.45 -5.00
N GLU A 200 8.93 -21.06 -6.19
CA GLU A 200 7.57 -21.16 -6.65
C GLU A 200 7.51 -21.94 -7.97
N GLU A 201 6.59 -22.88 -8.08
CA GLU A 201 6.25 -23.51 -9.35
C GLU A 201 5.02 -22.82 -9.93
N HIS A 202 5.13 -22.32 -11.13
CA HIS A 202 4.04 -21.70 -11.89
C HIS A 202 3.53 -22.70 -12.92
N ILE A 203 2.22 -22.98 -12.89
CA ILE A 203 1.55 -23.87 -13.82
C ILE A 203 0.37 -23.20 -14.51
N TYR A 204 0.20 -23.52 -15.78
CA TYR A 204 -0.86 -22.98 -16.62
C TYR A 204 -1.51 -24.05 -17.45
N ARG A 205 -2.80 -23.91 -17.68
CA ARG A 205 -3.62 -24.65 -18.62
C ARG A 205 -4.52 -23.68 -19.37
N LYS A 206 -4.61 -23.82 -20.70
CA LYS A 206 -5.37 -22.92 -21.58
C LYS A 206 -6.88 -23.17 -21.51
N ASP A 207 -7.31 -24.43 -21.51
CA ASP A 207 -8.72 -24.80 -21.48
C ASP A 207 -9.06 -25.85 -20.42
N PRO A 208 -9.97 -25.54 -19.46
CA PRO A 208 -10.39 -24.18 -19.11
C PRO A 208 -9.24 -23.37 -18.55
N LYS A 209 -9.16 -22.09 -18.93
CA LYS A 209 -8.05 -21.21 -18.57
C LYS A 209 -7.84 -21.19 -17.07
N THR A 210 -6.69 -21.69 -16.63
CA THR A 210 -6.33 -21.80 -15.20
C THR A 210 -4.84 -21.55 -15.02
N LYS A 211 -4.51 -20.67 -14.11
CA LYS A 211 -3.14 -20.38 -13.68
C LYS A 211 -3.03 -20.61 -12.17
N LYS A 212 -1.99 -21.32 -11.75
CA LYS A 212 -1.72 -21.56 -10.33
C LYS A 212 -0.25 -21.37 -10.01
N LYS A 213 0.01 -20.99 -8.77
CA LYS A 213 1.31 -20.87 -8.15
C LYS A 213 1.42 -21.81 -6.96
N ILE A 214 2.45 -22.64 -6.92
CA ILE A 214 2.71 -23.58 -5.85
C ILE A 214 4.03 -23.17 -5.18
N ILE A 215 3.96 -22.75 -3.91
CA ILE A 215 5.12 -22.36 -3.12
C ILE A 215 5.74 -23.63 -2.57
N LYS A 216 6.90 -24.05 -3.13
CA LYS A 216 7.65 -25.25 -2.75
C LYS A 216 8.55 -25.00 -1.55
N GLY A 217 9.10 -23.80 -1.41
CA GLY A 217 9.97 -23.39 -0.32
C GLY A 217 9.88 -21.91 -0.06
N GLN A 218 9.96 -21.53 1.21
CA GLN A 218 10.00 -20.13 1.63
C GLN A 218 10.78 -20.04 2.93
N GLN A 219 11.74 -19.13 2.98
CA GLN A 219 12.40 -18.73 4.22
C GLN A 219 12.57 -17.23 4.28
N SER A 220 12.51 -16.70 5.49
CA SER A 220 12.72 -15.29 5.77
C SER A 220 13.63 -15.16 6.96
N SER A 221 14.54 -14.20 6.95
CA SER A 221 15.40 -13.92 8.09
C SER A 221 15.69 -12.41 8.17
N GLY A 222 15.97 -11.92 9.38
CA GLY A 222 16.28 -10.54 9.61
C GLY A 222 15.23 -9.82 10.43
N ILE A 223 15.00 -8.54 10.12
CA ILE A 223 14.09 -7.67 10.90
C ILE A 223 12.66 -8.22 10.94
N ASN A 224 12.25 -9.02 9.97
CA ASN A 224 10.95 -9.68 9.97
C ASN A 224 10.76 -10.63 11.17
N ASP A 225 11.86 -11.23 11.67
CA ASP A 225 11.82 -12.09 12.85
C ASP A 225 11.58 -11.31 14.16
N LEU A 226 11.61 -9.98 14.09
CA LEU A 226 11.33 -9.09 15.21
C LEU A 226 9.83 -8.78 15.34
N PHE A 227 9.06 -8.90 14.23
CA PHE A 227 7.61 -8.65 14.21
C PHE A 227 6.84 -9.96 14.29
N GLN A 228 6.01 -10.12 15.31
CA GLN A 228 5.23 -11.35 15.52
C GLN A 228 4.05 -11.50 14.54
N THR A 229 3.63 -10.44 13.89
CA THR A 229 2.58 -10.46 12.85
C THR A 229 3.02 -11.12 11.54
N GLY A 230 4.27 -11.63 11.51
CA GLY A 230 4.81 -12.31 10.35
C GLY A 230 5.23 -11.35 9.22
N ASP A 231 5.20 -11.83 8.01
CA ASP A 231 5.80 -11.23 6.81
C ASP A 231 5.17 -9.89 6.33
N ILE A 232 4.64 -9.02 7.23
CA ILE A 232 3.99 -7.76 6.79
C ILE A 232 4.94 -6.95 5.91
N LEU A 233 6.17 -6.77 6.33
CA LEU A 233 7.15 -6.00 5.58
C LEU A 233 7.41 -6.65 4.22
N ASN A 234 7.61 -7.95 4.17
CA ASN A 234 7.82 -8.69 2.91
C ASN A 234 6.58 -8.63 2.01
N ILE A 235 5.38 -8.79 2.58
CA ILE A 235 4.13 -8.68 1.80
C ILE A 235 4.01 -7.28 1.21
N VAL A 236 4.27 -6.23 2.00
CA VAL A 236 4.25 -4.85 1.51
C VAL A 236 5.33 -4.64 0.44
N LEU A 237 6.55 -5.14 0.65
CA LEU A 237 7.62 -5.03 -0.34
C LEU A 237 7.26 -5.77 -1.64
N LYS A 238 6.72 -6.97 -1.56
CA LYS A 238 6.27 -7.76 -2.74
C LYS A 238 5.12 -7.09 -3.49
N GLU A 239 4.18 -6.46 -2.79
CA GLU A 239 3.06 -5.74 -3.41
C GLU A 239 3.47 -4.36 -3.98
N VAL A 240 4.50 -3.75 -3.43
CA VAL A 240 5.06 -2.48 -3.93
C VAL A 240 6.02 -2.74 -5.09
N PHE A 241 6.88 -3.76 -4.96
CA PHE A 241 7.87 -4.19 -5.96
C PHE A 241 7.43 -5.51 -6.61
N THR A 242 6.31 -5.45 -7.33
CA THR A 242 5.73 -6.61 -8.04
C THR A 242 6.67 -7.13 -9.12
N ASP A 243 6.43 -8.36 -9.57
CA ASP A 243 7.14 -8.89 -10.74
C ASP A 243 6.84 -8.06 -11.98
N VAL A 244 7.85 -7.81 -12.78
CA VAL A 244 7.76 -7.01 -13.99
C VAL A 244 7.62 -7.94 -15.19
N ASN A 245 6.50 -7.83 -15.89
CA ASN A 245 6.31 -8.47 -17.18
C ASN A 245 6.39 -7.42 -18.29
N LEU A 246 7.51 -7.40 -18.99
CA LEU A 246 7.75 -6.47 -20.10
C LEU A 246 6.67 -6.56 -21.19
N TYR A 247 6.11 -7.76 -21.39
CA TYR A 247 5.11 -8.04 -22.44
C TYR A 247 3.70 -7.54 -22.10
N ASP A 248 3.43 -7.13 -20.85
CA ASP A 248 2.18 -6.46 -20.51
C ASP A 248 2.13 -5.06 -21.12
N ASP A 249 0.93 -4.55 -21.40
CA ASP A 249 0.79 -3.17 -21.91
C ASP A 249 1.08 -2.13 -20.80
N GLN A 250 0.75 -2.50 -19.56
CA GLN A 250 1.00 -1.70 -18.35
C GLN A 250 1.69 -2.56 -17.30
N ILE A 251 2.83 -2.13 -16.84
CA ILE A 251 3.60 -2.76 -15.77
C ILE A 251 3.17 -2.12 -14.45
N ARG A 252 2.61 -2.90 -13.53
CA ARG A 252 2.26 -2.40 -12.21
C ARG A 252 3.49 -2.39 -11.32
N LEU A 253 3.87 -1.21 -10.85
CA LEU A 253 5.03 -1.03 -9.97
C LEU A 253 4.77 0.12 -9.00
N VAL A 254 5.21 0.00 -7.74
CA VAL A 254 5.00 1.01 -6.68
C VAL A 254 3.54 1.53 -6.64
N GLN A 255 2.59 0.62 -6.82
CA GLN A 255 1.13 0.86 -6.86
C GLN A 255 0.62 1.66 -8.07
N TYR A 256 1.44 1.95 -9.08
CA TYR A 256 1.05 2.66 -10.29
C TYR A 256 1.25 1.82 -11.55
N PRO A 257 0.43 2.00 -12.58
CA PRO A 257 0.66 1.41 -13.89
C PRO A 257 1.68 2.24 -14.67
N PHE A 258 2.80 1.64 -14.99
CA PHE A 258 3.83 2.19 -15.89
C PHE A 258 3.60 1.67 -17.30
N THR A 259 3.65 2.54 -18.29
CA THR A 259 3.55 2.10 -19.67
C THR A 259 4.75 1.26 -20.06
N SER A 260 4.53 0.02 -20.53
CA SER A 260 5.62 -0.82 -21.04
C SER A 260 6.20 -0.22 -22.32
N PRO A 261 7.55 -0.25 -22.51
CA PRO A 261 8.17 0.24 -23.74
C PRO A 261 7.83 -0.60 -24.97
N ILE A 262 7.30 -1.80 -24.80
CA ILE A 262 6.72 -2.64 -25.88
C ILE A 262 5.20 -2.82 -25.77
N GLY A 263 4.54 -2.01 -24.92
CA GLY A 263 3.09 -1.98 -24.80
C GLY A 263 2.43 -1.33 -26.03
N LYS A 264 1.12 -1.55 -26.21
CA LYS A 264 0.36 -1.00 -27.34
C LYS A 264 0.45 0.53 -27.46
N ASP A 265 0.54 1.24 -26.34
CA ASP A 265 0.63 2.70 -26.28
C ASP A 265 2.07 3.23 -26.32
N ALA A 266 3.08 2.36 -26.42
CA ALA A 266 4.48 2.70 -26.30
C ALA A 266 4.92 3.77 -27.32
N ILE A 267 4.52 3.67 -28.58
CA ILE A 267 4.90 4.63 -29.63
C ILE A 267 4.34 6.02 -29.35
N ALA A 268 3.16 6.12 -28.74
CA ALA A 268 2.58 7.40 -28.36
C ALA A 268 3.24 7.97 -27.10
N PHE A 269 3.71 7.11 -26.19
CA PHE A 269 4.23 7.47 -24.90
C PHE A 269 5.74 7.76 -24.89
N TYR A 270 6.53 7.02 -25.67
CA TYR A 270 7.99 7.08 -25.69
C TYR A 270 8.55 7.70 -26.97
N ARG A 271 9.82 8.11 -26.87
CA ARG A 271 10.74 8.40 -27.97
C ARG A 271 11.74 7.26 -28.04
N PHE A 272 11.99 6.75 -29.24
CA PHE A 272 12.89 5.63 -29.50
C PHE A 272 14.03 6.07 -30.41
N TYR A 273 15.23 5.61 -30.11
CA TYR A 273 16.47 5.90 -30.84
C TYR A 273 17.23 4.58 -31.04
N ILE A 274 17.63 4.28 -32.26
CA ILE A 274 18.59 3.21 -32.52
C ILE A 274 19.98 3.78 -32.22
N GLU A 275 20.69 3.14 -31.31
CA GLU A 275 22.05 3.54 -30.95
C GLU A 275 23.06 2.77 -31.83
N ASP A 276 23.07 1.45 -31.77
CA ASP A 276 23.99 0.59 -32.52
C ASP A 276 23.46 -0.84 -32.71
N THR A 277 24.33 -1.74 -33.18
CA THR A 277 24.11 -3.19 -33.23
C THR A 277 25.19 -3.88 -32.40
N VAL A 278 24.76 -4.63 -31.36
CA VAL A 278 25.67 -5.31 -30.43
C VAL A 278 25.51 -6.82 -30.51
N LYS A 279 26.53 -7.55 -30.11
CA LYS A 279 26.42 -9.01 -29.88
C LYS A 279 26.25 -9.29 -28.41
N ILE A 280 25.16 -10.01 -28.04
CA ILE A 280 24.97 -10.56 -26.71
C ILE A 280 25.12 -12.08 -26.83
N GLN A 281 26.20 -12.63 -26.30
CA GLN A 281 26.60 -14.03 -26.49
C GLN A 281 26.69 -14.38 -27.99
N ARG A 282 25.76 -15.19 -28.51
CA ARG A 282 25.70 -15.61 -29.91
C ARG A 282 24.73 -14.75 -30.73
N ASP A 283 23.90 -13.94 -30.09
CA ASP A 283 22.81 -13.21 -30.71
C ASP A 283 23.24 -11.82 -31.17
N SER A 284 22.95 -11.45 -32.40
CA SER A 284 23.13 -10.09 -32.91
C SER A 284 21.86 -9.30 -32.62
N CYS A 285 22.00 -8.20 -31.88
CA CYS A 285 20.88 -7.40 -31.40
C CYS A 285 20.96 -5.95 -31.86
N ILE A 286 19.84 -5.36 -32.20
CA ILE A 286 19.69 -3.92 -32.39
C ILE A 286 19.48 -3.30 -31.03
N HIS A 287 20.37 -2.40 -30.63
CA HIS A 287 20.29 -1.65 -29.39
C HIS A 287 19.44 -0.38 -29.60
N LEU A 288 18.38 -0.27 -28.82
CA LEU A 288 17.45 0.86 -28.81
C LEU A 288 17.45 1.53 -27.45
N HIS A 289 17.70 2.84 -27.45
CA HIS A 289 17.45 3.69 -26.29
C HIS A 289 16.05 4.30 -26.34
N PHE A 290 15.37 4.40 -25.18
CA PHE A 290 14.06 5.02 -25.11
C PHE A 290 13.88 5.88 -23.87
N LEU A 291 13.02 6.90 -23.97
CA LEU A 291 12.63 7.80 -22.87
C LEU A 291 11.19 8.30 -23.05
N PRO A 292 10.45 8.59 -21.96
CA PRO A 292 9.09 9.10 -22.07
C PRO A 292 9.08 10.52 -22.66
N ASN A 293 8.03 10.85 -23.40
CA ASN A 293 7.83 12.21 -23.93
C ASN A 293 7.78 13.25 -22.81
N ASN A 294 7.17 12.90 -21.69
CA ASN A 294 7.17 13.67 -20.46
C ASN A 294 7.79 12.82 -19.34
N GLN A 295 8.96 13.22 -18.87
CA GLN A 295 9.69 12.49 -17.83
C GLN A 295 9.04 12.50 -16.44
N MET A 296 7.96 13.27 -16.25
CA MET A 296 7.16 13.25 -15.01
C MET A 296 6.09 12.16 -15.01
N ASP A 297 5.71 11.65 -16.19
CA ASP A 297 4.71 10.60 -16.30
C ASP A 297 5.27 9.26 -15.79
N PHE A 298 4.38 8.35 -15.39
CA PHE A 298 4.75 7.00 -14.94
C PHE A 298 5.19 6.15 -16.14
N GLY A 299 6.45 6.22 -16.42
CA GLY A 299 7.12 5.50 -17.49
C GLY A 299 8.59 5.32 -17.20
N PHE A 300 9.24 4.48 -17.96
CA PHE A 300 10.66 4.18 -17.84
C PHE A 300 11.47 4.94 -18.87
N ARG A 301 12.74 5.10 -18.61
CA ARG A 301 13.78 5.30 -19.61
C ARG A 301 14.68 4.08 -19.59
N GLY A 302 15.37 3.78 -20.66
CA GLY A 302 16.28 2.64 -20.66
C GLY A 302 16.63 2.15 -22.05
N ASP A 303 17.05 0.91 -22.11
CA ASP A 303 17.63 0.30 -23.28
C ASP A 303 16.97 -1.05 -23.56
N ILE A 304 16.70 -1.32 -24.83
CA ILE A 304 16.11 -2.59 -25.28
C ILE A 304 17.00 -3.16 -26.38
N TYR A 305 17.34 -4.41 -26.25
CA TYR A 305 18.15 -5.16 -27.19
C TYR A 305 17.26 -6.15 -27.93
N ILE A 306 17.00 -5.87 -29.21
CA ILE A 306 16.07 -6.62 -30.06
C ILE A 306 16.87 -7.48 -31.03
N LEU A 307 16.51 -8.75 -31.15
CA LEU A 307 17.15 -9.65 -32.10
C LEU A 307 17.09 -9.11 -33.54
N LYS A 308 18.24 -9.12 -34.18
CA LYS A 308 18.39 -8.69 -35.60
C LYS A 308 17.99 -9.82 -36.53
N ASP A 309 16.82 -10.37 -36.32
CA ASP A 309 16.22 -11.39 -37.15
C ASP A 309 14.75 -11.04 -37.46
N SER A 310 14.02 -11.95 -38.08
CA SER A 310 12.60 -11.72 -38.42
C SER A 310 11.63 -11.92 -37.24
N THR A 311 12.12 -12.35 -36.08
CA THR A 311 11.30 -12.66 -34.91
C THR A 311 11.03 -11.43 -34.04
N TYR A 312 11.95 -10.46 -34.03
CA TYR A 312 11.87 -9.21 -33.25
C TYR A 312 11.72 -9.43 -31.76
N HIS A 313 12.19 -10.56 -31.21
CA HIS A 313 12.18 -10.82 -29.78
C HIS A 313 13.13 -9.87 -29.01
N VAL A 314 12.77 -9.54 -27.79
CA VAL A 314 13.64 -8.84 -26.87
C VAL A 314 14.61 -9.85 -26.25
N ARG A 315 15.94 -9.61 -26.40
CA ARG A 315 17.00 -10.42 -25.77
C ARG A 315 17.34 -9.93 -24.36
N ARG A 316 17.36 -8.60 -24.20
CA ARG A 316 17.63 -7.92 -22.93
C ARG A 316 16.85 -6.62 -22.86
N CYS A 317 16.45 -6.24 -21.66
CA CYS A 317 15.81 -4.96 -21.40
C CYS A 317 16.32 -4.37 -20.08
N GLU A 318 16.72 -3.10 -20.12
CA GLU A 318 17.14 -2.32 -18.96
C GLU A 318 16.18 -1.16 -18.77
N LEU A 319 15.45 -1.14 -17.64
CA LEU A 319 14.47 -0.12 -17.31
C LEU A 319 14.96 0.70 -16.12
N THR A 320 14.88 2.02 -16.21
CA THR A 320 15.20 2.92 -15.11
C THR A 320 14.14 4.00 -14.99
N LEU A 321 13.96 4.57 -13.78
CA LEU A 321 13.08 5.72 -13.62
C LEU A 321 13.79 7.00 -14.08
N PRO A 322 13.08 7.90 -14.80
CA PRO A 322 13.58 9.25 -15.05
C PRO A 322 13.84 9.99 -13.74
N LYS A 323 14.93 10.75 -13.65
CA LYS A 323 15.25 11.60 -12.46
C LYS A 323 14.11 12.56 -12.07
N GLN A 324 13.28 12.96 -13.02
CA GLN A 324 12.14 13.87 -12.82
C GLN A 324 10.82 13.15 -12.52
N SER A 325 10.83 11.83 -12.39
CA SER A 325 9.60 11.05 -12.13
C SER A 325 8.81 11.55 -10.93
N SER A 326 7.49 11.48 -11.01
CA SER A 326 6.57 11.83 -9.92
C SER A 326 6.48 10.77 -8.83
N VAL A 327 7.19 9.65 -8.94
CA VAL A 327 7.23 8.61 -7.91
C VAL A 327 7.88 9.17 -6.65
N ASN A 328 7.22 8.98 -5.51
CA ASN A 328 7.77 9.40 -4.22
C ASN A 328 8.73 8.35 -3.66
N TRP A 329 9.62 8.80 -2.81
CA TRP A 329 10.52 7.98 -1.99
C TRP A 329 11.54 7.16 -2.78
N VAL A 330 11.32 6.91 -4.06
CA VAL A 330 12.26 6.22 -4.95
C VAL A 330 13.30 7.24 -5.44
N LYS A 331 14.57 7.02 -5.05
CA LYS A 331 15.74 7.81 -5.49
C LYS A 331 16.24 7.29 -6.83
N ASN A 332 16.33 5.97 -6.95
CA ASN A 332 16.73 5.27 -8.16
C ASN A 332 15.99 3.92 -8.24
N LEU A 333 15.66 3.49 -9.44
CA LEU A 333 15.13 2.16 -9.71
C LEU A 333 15.72 1.67 -11.01
N ARG A 334 16.26 0.45 -11.00
CA ARG A 334 16.76 -0.26 -12.17
C ARG A 334 16.14 -1.64 -12.20
N ILE A 335 15.71 -2.07 -13.38
CA ILE A 335 15.23 -3.41 -13.66
C ILE A 335 15.98 -3.92 -14.87
N ASN A 336 16.62 -5.07 -14.72
CA ASN A 336 17.34 -5.75 -15.79
C ASN A 336 16.66 -7.08 -16.05
N GLN A 337 16.24 -7.31 -17.30
CA GLN A 337 15.63 -8.57 -17.71
C GLN A 337 16.43 -9.20 -18.84
N GLU A 338 16.72 -10.51 -18.70
CA GLU A 338 17.36 -11.33 -19.71
C GLU A 338 16.38 -12.40 -20.20
N PHE A 339 16.38 -12.58 -21.53
CA PHE A 339 15.53 -13.58 -22.18
C PHE A 339 16.43 -14.54 -22.94
N GLU A 340 16.13 -15.83 -22.89
CA GLU A 340 16.89 -16.87 -23.58
C GLU A 340 15.97 -17.73 -24.45
N ARG A 341 16.57 -18.31 -25.48
CA ARG A 341 15.89 -19.21 -26.40
C ARG A 341 16.00 -20.65 -25.89
N LEU A 342 14.86 -21.29 -25.72
CA LEU A 342 14.77 -22.71 -25.41
C LEU A 342 14.99 -23.59 -26.65
N ASP A 343 15.26 -24.86 -26.47
CA ASP A 343 15.49 -25.85 -27.53
C ASP A 343 14.29 -25.97 -28.48
N ASN A 344 13.06 -25.76 -28.00
CA ASN A 344 11.85 -25.74 -28.82
C ASN A 344 11.67 -24.45 -29.64
N GLY A 345 12.54 -23.46 -29.46
CA GLY A 345 12.54 -22.21 -30.19
C GLY A 345 11.84 -21.05 -29.49
N ASP A 346 11.16 -21.27 -28.37
CA ASP A 346 10.52 -20.22 -27.58
C ASP A 346 11.52 -19.34 -26.84
N TRP A 347 11.22 -18.05 -26.75
CA TRP A 347 11.98 -17.09 -25.96
C TRP A 347 11.30 -16.88 -24.62
N VAL A 348 12.02 -17.11 -23.55
CA VAL A 348 11.52 -17.06 -22.18
C VAL A 348 12.38 -16.13 -21.31
N LEU A 349 11.77 -15.53 -20.28
CA LEU A 349 12.46 -14.77 -19.26
C LEU A 349 13.27 -15.74 -18.39
N THR A 350 14.57 -15.48 -18.20
CA THR A 350 15.43 -16.29 -17.32
C THR A 350 15.92 -15.55 -16.10
N GLU A 351 16.14 -14.24 -16.23
CA GLU A 351 16.59 -13.38 -15.14
C GLU A 351 15.80 -12.08 -15.10
N ASP A 352 15.46 -11.64 -13.88
CA ASP A 352 14.81 -10.36 -13.62
C ASP A 352 15.35 -9.80 -12.30
N ASP A 353 16.23 -8.80 -12.40
CA ASP A 353 16.86 -8.14 -11.27
C ASP A 353 16.32 -6.72 -11.12
N MET A 354 15.70 -6.43 -9.96
CA MET A 354 15.19 -5.11 -9.61
C MET A 354 15.96 -4.54 -8.43
N ILE A 355 16.59 -3.40 -8.63
CA ILE A 355 17.32 -2.67 -7.60
C ILE A 355 16.64 -1.33 -7.38
N THR A 356 16.21 -1.05 -6.16
CA THR A 356 15.48 0.17 -5.81
C THR A 356 16.10 0.86 -4.61
N GLU A 357 16.62 2.05 -4.81
CA GLU A 357 17.12 2.91 -3.74
C GLU A 357 15.97 3.80 -3.24
N LEU A 358 15.74 3.80 -1.91
CA LEU A 358 14.67 4.54 -1.25
C LEU A 358 15.24 5.64 -0.37
N SER A 359 14.64 6.82 -0.42
CA SER A 359 15.00 7.96 0.41
C SER A 359 13.75 8.65 0.97
N PHE A 360 13.48 8.50 2.26
CA PHE A 360 12.27 9.00 2.92
C PHE A 360 12.41 10.44 3.40
N ALA A 361 13.44 10.74 4.16
CA ALA A 361 13.74 12.06 4.67
C ALA A 361 15.24 12.23 4.87
N LYS A 362 15.73 13.46 4.79
CA LYS A 362 17.17 13.76 4.90
C LYS A 362 17.83 13.30 6.20
N PHE A 363 17.06 13.15 7.27
CA PHE A 363 17.54 12.70 8.59
C PHE A 363 17.39 11.18 8.78
N LEU A 364 16.69 10.48 7.90
CA LEU A 364 16.54 9.03 7.92
C LEU A 364 17.58 8.40 7.01
N GLN A 365 18.10 7.24 7.43
CA GLN A 365 19.00 6.44 6.60
C GLN A 365 18.27 6.01 5.33
N GLU A 366 18.94 6.10 4.18
CA GLU A 366 18.44 5.56 2.93
C GLU A 366 18.34 4.04 3.01
N ALA A 367 17.44 3.48 2.24
CA ALA A 367 17.27 2.04 2.14
C ALA A 367 17.44 1.58 0.69
N ILE A 368 17.79 0.32 0.52
CA ILE A 368 17.82 -0.35 -0.79
C ILE A 368 17.04 -1.65 -0.72
N VAL A 369 16.24 -1.88 -1.75
CA VAL A 369 15.55 -3.15 -1.99
C VAL A 369 16.17 -3.78 -3.22
N ILE A 370 16.68 -5.00 -3.07
CA ILE A 370 17.26 -5.81 -4.15
C ILE A 370 16.37 -7.04 -4.31
N LYS A 371 15.78 -7.20 -5.48
CA LYS A 371 14.96 -8.35 -5.83
C LYS A 371 15.58 -9.05 -7.02
N ASN A 372 15.96 -10.31 -6.82
CA ASN A 372 16.51 -11.16 -7.85
C ASN A 372 15.54 -12.30 -8.13
N ASN A 373 15.07 -12.41 -9.36
CA ASN A 373 14.26 -13.53 -9.83
C ASN A 373 15.06 -14.35 -10.85
N ARG A 374 14.98 -15.68 -10.72
CA ARG A 374 15.54 -16.63 -11.69
C ARG A 374 14.46 -17.62 -12.08
N TYR A 375 14.31 -17.84 -13.37
CA TYR A 375 13.28 -18.67 -13.96
C TYR A 375 13.91 -19.86 -14.65
N THR A 376 13.53 -21.08 -14.25
CA THR A 376 14.15 -22.33 -14.73
C THR A 376 13.09 -23.41 -14.97
N GLY A 377 13.49 -24.51 -15.57
CA GLY A 377 12.65 -25.72 -15.68
C GLY A 377 11.40 -25.53 -16.54
N TYR A 378 11.46 -24.68 -17.57
CA TYR A 378 10.36 -24.51 -18.52
C TYR A 378 10.00 -25.83 -19.20
N SER A 379 8.70 -26.19 -19.18
CA SER A 379 8.11 -27.30 -19.91
C SER A 379 6.73 -26.92 -20.42
N PHE A 380 6.39 -27.43 -21.60
CA PHE A 380 5.11 -27.25 -22.28
C PHE A 380 4.33 -28.54 -22.40
N ASP A 381 4.76 -29.59 -21.71
CA ASP A 381 4.09 -30.88 -21.68
C ASP A 381 2.73 -30.79 -20.99
N GLU A 382 1.84 -31.74 -21.31
CA GLU A 382 0.54 -31.85 -20.67
C GLU A 382 0.69 -32.10 -19.16
N LEU A 383 0.00 -31.27 -18.38
CA LEU A 383 0.04 -31.36 -16.92
C LEU A 383 -1.16 -32.12 -16.36
N PRO A 384 -0.98 -32.92 -15.31
CA PRO A 384 -2.05 -33.69 -14.69
C PRO A 384 -3.23 -32.80 -14.28
N ALA A 385 -4.46 -33.15 -14.66
CA ALA A 385 -5.68 -32.40 -14.36
C ALA A 385 -5.90 -32.17 -12.83
N LYS A 386 -5.35 -33.05 -11.98
CA LYS A 386 -5.42 -32.92 -10.52
C LYS A 386 -4.75 -31.64 -10.00
N LEU A 387 -3.72 -31.13 -10.66
CA LEU A 387 -3.01 -29.91 -10.28
C LEU A 387 -3.91 -28.67 -10.42
N PHE A 388 -4.87 -28.71 -11.32
CA PHE A 388 -5.78 -27.61 -11.58
C PHE A 388 -7.09 -27.68 -10.78
N LYS A 389 -7.30 -28.72 -9.97
CA LYS A 389 -8.50 -28.86 -9.13
C LYS A 389 -8.56 -27.79 -8.05
N GLY A 390 -9.79 -27.32 -7.76
CA GLY A 390 -10.05 -26.31 -6.75
C GLY A 390 -9.80 -24.86 -7.24
N LYS A 391 -10.36 -23.90 -6.50
CA LYS A 391 -10.34 -22.47 -6.85
C LYS A 391 -9.14 -21.70 -6.27
N ARG A 392 -8.24 -22.38 -5.54
CA ARG A 392 -7.01 -21.74 -5.05
C ARG A 392 -6.07 -21.47 -6.22
N THR A 393 -5.67 -20.24 -6.37
CA THR A 393 -4.65 -19.82 -7.34
C THR A 393 -3.25 -19.89 -6.76
N GLU A 394 -3.13 -19.81 -5.44
CA GLU A 394 -1.87 -19.97 -4.70
C GLU A 394 -2.01 -21.12 -3.71
N ILE A 395 -1.06 -22.03 -3.74
CA ILE A 395 -0.99 -23.22 -2.88
C ILE A 395 0.39 -23.24 -2.23
N LYS A 396 0.45 -23.26 -0.91
CA LYS A 396 1.70 -23.44 -0.17
C LYS A 396 1.81 -24.90 0.27
N GLU A 397 2.94 -25.54 -0.04
CA GLU A 397 3.22 -26.87 0.45
C GLU A 397 3.32 -26.88 1.98
N PRO A 398 2.87 -27.94 2.66
CA PRO A 398 2.80 -27.98 4.13
C PRO A 398 4.16 -27.74 4.81
N ASP A 399 5.25 -28.18 4.17
CA ASP A 399 6.63 -28.08 4.64
C ASP A 399 7.45 -26.97 3.98
N ALA A 400 6.82 -26.11 3.16
CA ALA A 400 7.51 -25.03 2.44
C ALA A 400 8.31 -24.08 3.35
N GLY A 401 7.84 -23.85 4.57
CA GLY A 401 8.55 -23.00 5.56
C GLY A 401 9.59 -23.76 6.40
N MET A 402 9.78 -25.06 6.16
CA MET A 402 10.68 -25.92 6.96
C MET A 402 11.75 -26.62 6.10
N ARG A 403 11.99 -26.10 4.88
CA ARG A 403 12.96 -26.67 3.95
C ARG A 403 14.39 -26.60 4.50
N GLY A 404 15.10 -27.73 4.42
CA GLY A 404 16.48 -27.85 4.90
C GLY A 404 17.52 -27.37 3.88
N LYS A 405 18.79 -27.38 4.28
CA LYS A 405 19.93 -26.94 3.45
C LYS A 405 20.02 -27.64 2.09
N THR A 406 19.68 -28.91 2.01
CA THR A 406 19.71 -29.67 0.74
C THR A 406 18.75 -29.10 -0.29
N PHE A 407 17.52 -28.73 0.13
CA PHE A 407 16.57 -28.08 -0.76
C PHE A 407 17.12 -26.75 -1.27
N TRP A 408 17.63 -25.90 -0.38
CA TRP A 408 18.15 -24.60 -0.78
C TRP A 408 19.42 -24.71 -1.64
N SER A 409 20.28 -25.70 -1.44
CA SER A 409 21.43 -25.94 -2.30
C SER A 409 21.06 -26.39 -3.73
N GLU A 410 19.86 -26.99 -3.90
CA GLU A 410 19.35 -27.39 -5.20
C GLU A 410 18.68 -26.23 -5.96
N TYR A 411 17.87 -25.43 -5.23
CA TYR A 411 17.00 -24.42 -5.83
C TYR A 411 17.56 -23.00 -5.79
N ARG A 412 18.57 -22.72 -4.95
CA ARG A 412 19.16 -21.37 -4.84
C ARG A 412 19.95 -21.04 -6.10
N GLN A 413 19.51 -20.00 -6.81
CA GLN A 413 20.16 -19.56 -8.05
C GLN A 413 21.02 -18.29 -7.85
N VAL A 414 20.83 -17.59 -6.73
CA VAL A 414 21.62 -16.40 -6.34
C VAL A 414 22.21 -16.65 -4.97
N GLU A 415 23.53 -16.72 -4.87
CA GLU A 415 24.22 -16.95 -3.61
C GLU A 415 23.89 -15.87 -2.57
N LEU A 416 23.80 -16.29 -1.31
CA LEU A 416 23.73 -15.33 -0.20
C LEU A 416 25.12 -14.70 0.02
N THR A 417 25.12 -13.41 0.30
CA THR A 417 26.33 -12.73 0.78
C THR A 417 26.67 -13.23 2.19
N LYS A 418 27.87 -12.93 2.66
CA LYS A 418 28.28 -13.30 4.03
C LYS A 418 27.34 -12.68 5.07
N SER A 419 26.91 -11.45 4.85
CA SER A 419 26.00 -10.72 5.74
C SER A 419 24.60 -11.28 5.70
N GLU A 420 24.10 -11.67 4.52
CA GLU A 420 22.80 -12.33 4.36
C GLU A 420 22.77 -13.71 5.04
N ASP A 421 23.82 -14.52 4.90
CA ASP A 421 23.90 -15.85 5.52
C ASP A 421 24.00 -15.77 7.07
N SER A 422 24.62 -14.70 7.60
CA SER A 422 24.75 -14.46 9.05
C SER A 422 23.53 -13.76 9.69
N MET A 423 22.45 -13.53 8.96
CA MET A 423 21.28 -12.74 9.38
C MET A 423 20.65 -13.21 10.70
N GLY A 424 20.59 -14.51 10.94
CA GLY A 424 20.09 -15.05 12.23
C GLY A 424 20.92 -14.59 13.44
N SER A 425 22.26 -14.52 13.29
CA SER A 425 23.16 -14.00 14.34
C SER A 425 22.97 -12.49 14.53
N PHE A 426 22.79 -11.76 13.44
CA PHE A 426 22.50 -10.34 13.45
C PHE A 426 21.24 -10.01 14.27
N VAL A 427 20.13 -10.69 14.01
CA VAL A 427 18.86 -10.53 14.76
C VAL A 427 19.03 -10.82 16.24
N LYS A 428 19.72 -11.90 16.58
CA LYS A 428 20.03 -12.26 17.98
C LYS A 428 20.81 -11.16 18.68
N ASN A 429 21.80 -10.59 18.00
CA ASN A 429 22.65 -9.53 18.55
C ASN A 429 21.89 -8.22 18.71
N ILE A 430 21.01 -7.86 17.75
CA ILE A 430 20.17 -6.66 17.85
C ILE A 430 19.23 -6.74 19.06
N LYS A 431 18.60 -7.89 19.31
CA LYS A 431 17.72 -8.09 20.47
C LYS A 431 18.42 -7.84 21.79
N ASN A 432 19.73 -8.04 21.85
CA ASN A 432 20.55 -7.85 23.04
C ASN A 432 21.04 -6.39 23.25
N ILE A 433 20.79 -5.47 22.30
CA ILE A 433 21.16 -4.06 22.46
C ILE A 433 20.33 -3.43 23.60
N LYS A 434 21.01 -2.81 24.56
CA LYS A 434 20.34 -2.10 25.66
C LYS A 434 19.44 -0.98 25.11
N GLY A 435 18.15 -1.04 25.46
CA GLY A 435 17.15 -0.07 25.00
C GLY A 435 16.42 -0.48 23.72
N PHE A 436 16.87 -1.48 22.96
CA PHE A 436 16.21 -1.94 21.75
C PHE A 436 14.77 -2.38 22.02
N LYS A 437 14.50 -3.06 23.13
CA LYS A 437 13.15 -3.46 23.54
C LYS A 437 12.20 -2.26 23.69
N TYR A 438 12.68 -1.14 24.24
CA TYR A 438 11.86 0.08 24.37
C TYR A 438 11.63 0.78 23.04
N PHE A 439 12.63 0.73 22.16
CA PHE A 439 12.49 1.23 20.78
C PHE A 439 11.43 0.43 20.02
N MET A 440 11.50 -0.90 20.05
CA MET A 440 10.50 -1.76 19.42
C MET A 440 9.10 -1.54 20.01
N PHE A 441 8.98 -1.45 21.35
CA PHE A 441 7.73 -1.12 22.01
C PHE A 441 7.10 0.18 21.48
N GLY A 442 7.90 1.24 21.32
CA GLY A 442 7.44 2.52 20.76
C GLY A 442 7.06 2.43 19.29
N LEU A 443 7.82 1.66 18.52
CA LEU A 443 7.58 1.43 17.09
C LEU A 443 6.28 0.64 16.86
N ASP A 444 6.06 -0.43 17.62
CA ASP A 444 4.84 -1.24 17.57
C ASP A 444 3.61 -0.43 17.96
N ALA A 445 3.71 0.34 19.06
CA ALA A 445 2.62 1.21 19.49
C ALA A 445 2.27 2.27 18.44
N LEU A 446 3.25 2.78 17.70
CA LEU A 446 3.05 3.83 16.68
C LEU A 446 2.57 3.26 15.34
N ILE A 447 3.24 2.22 14.83
CA ILE A 447 2.99 1.67 13.49
C ILE A 447 1.85 0.66 13.51
N GLU A 448 1.92 -0.30 14.42
CA GLU A 448 0.92 -1.37 14.53
C GLU A 448 -0.29 -0.96 15.36
N ASN A 449 -0.21 0.20 16.03
CA ASN A 449 -1.25 0.71 16.94
C ASN A 449 -1.63 -0.34 18.00
N SER A 450 -0.64 -1.07 18.49
CA SER A 450 -0.76 -2.22 19.38
C SER A 450 0.42 -2.31 20.32
N ILE A 451 0.19 -2.83 21.52
CA ILE A 451 1.23 -3.12 22.51
C ILE A 451 1.21 -4.63 22.78
N GLU A 452 2.34 -5.27 22.55
CA GLU A 452 2.55 -6.69 22.85
C GLU A 452 2.77 -6.93 24.35
N THR A 453 2.20 -8.01 24.90
CA THR A 453 2.28 -8.31 26.32
C THR A 453 3.30 -9.37 26.70
N GLY A 454 3.98 -10.00 25.73
CA GLY A 454 4.97 -11.04 26.00
C GLY A 454 5.53 -11.74 24.76
N GLU A 455 6.50 -12.64 24.96
CA GLU A 455 7.11 -13.47 23.91
C GLU A 455 6.95 -14.97 24.26
N PRO A 456 6.19 -15.74 23.43
CA PRO A 456 5.37 -15.30 22.30
C PRO A 456 4.19 -14.44 22.76
N ASN A 457 3.83 -13.43 21.97
CA ASN A 457 2.72 -12.54 22.30
C ASN A 457 1.38 -13.26 22.26
N LYS A 458 0.72 -13.41 23.39
CA LYS A 458 -0.58 -14.09 23.54
C LYS A 458 -1.75 -13.13 23.57
N ILE A 459 -1.51 -11.88 23.96
CA ILE A 459 -2.53 -10.82 24.11
C ILE A 459 -1.96 -9.53 23.56
N ASP A 460 -2.68 -8.91 22.64
CA ASP A 460 -2.45 -7.54 22.17
C ASP A 460 -3.29 -6.55 22.97
N LEU A 461 -2.68 -5.46 23.46
CA LEU A 461 -3.41 -4.29 23.90
C LEU A 461 -3.60 -3.38 22.68
N THR A 462 -4.79 -3.41 22.09
CA THR A 462 -5.05 -2.81 20.77
C THR A 462 -6.52 -2.42 20.60
N PRO A 463 -6.86 -1.29 19.98
CA PRO A 463 -5.98 -0.27 19.39
C PRO A 463 -5.54 0.79 20.43
N VAL A 464 -4.29 1.23 20.33
CA VAL A 464 -3.69 2.22 21.26
C VAL A 464 -4.28 3.62 21.07
N ASN A 465 -4.58 4.01 19.85
CA ASN A 465 -5.14 5.32 19.50
C ASN A 465 -6.58 5.56 19.99
N THR A 466 -7.17 4.58 20.69
CA THR A 466 -8.50 4.69 21.31
C THR A 466 -8.45 4.85 22.83
N ILE A 467 -7.25 4.87 23.44
CA ILE A 467 -7.08 4.94 24.89
C ILE A 467 -7.68 6.23 25.47
N LEU A 468 -7.55 7.34 24.76
CA LEU A 468 -8.12 8.62 25.14
C LEU A 468 -8.90 9.22 23.97
N THR A 469 -10.15 9.54 24.21
CA THR A 469 -11.06 10.08 23.20
C THR A 469 -12.05 11.07 23.82
N ARG A 470 -12.88 11.69 23.00
CA ARG A 470 -13.89 12.65 23.44
C ARG A 470 -15.13 12.56 22.58
N ASN A 471 -16.32 12.64 23.22
CA ASN A 471 -17.59 12.85 22.54
C ASN A 471 -18.48 13.83 23.32
N ASN A 472 -19.59 14.26 22.73
CA ASN A 472 -20.46 15.28 23.34
C ASN A 472 -21.27 14.79 24.55
N PHE A 473 -21.46 13.48 24.67
CA PHE A 473 -22.22 12.89 25.78
C PHE A 473 -21.31 12.56 26.99
N ASP A 474 -20.16 11.93 26.72
CA ASP A 474 -19.24 11.49 27.76
C ASP A 474 -18.23 12.55 28.17
N GLY A 475 -18.08 13.64 27.40
CA GLY A 475 -16.93 14.52 27.51
C GLY A 475 -15.65 13.75 27.17
N TRP A 476 -14.66 13.77 28.07
CA TRP A 476 -13.48 12.92 27.94
C TRP A 476 -13.85 11.47 28.27
N ARG A 477 -13.17 10.55 27.60
CA ARG A 477 -13.41 9.10 27.70
C ARG A 477 -12.08 8.36 27.67
N ASN A 478 -11.86 7.44 28.60
CA ASN A 478 -10.75 6.51 28.59
C ASN A 478 -11.23 5.12 28.20
N ARG A 479 -10.42 4.40 27.42
CA ARG A 479 -10.73 3.05 26.96
C ARG A 479 -9.48 2.17 27.04
N ILE A 480 -9.63 0.93 27.52
CA ILE A 480 -8.63 -0.11 27.46
C ILE A 480 -9.19 -1.27 26.65
N SER A 481 -8.45 -1.69 25.65
CA SER A 481 -8.86 -2.74 24.71
C SER A 481 -7.80 -3.84 24.66
N ALA A 482 -8.24 -5.08 24.53
CA ALA A 482 -7.35 -6.23 24.40
C ALA A 482 -7.95 -7.28 23.46
N THR A 483 -7.06 -8.04 22.80
CA THR A 483 -7.44 -9.18 21.94
C THR A 483 -6.41 -10.29 22.09
N THR A 484 -6.85 -11.52 22.23
CA THR A 484 -5.94 -12.69 22.20
C THR A 484 -5.44 -12.98 20.79
N THR A 485 -4.28 -13.60 20.69
CA THR A 485 -3.66 -13.99 19.42
C THR A 485 -3.69 -15.51 19.24
N ALA A 486 -3.35 -15.98 18.04
CA ALA A 486 -3.23 -17.41 17.75
C ALA A 486 -2.09 -18.11 18.53
N ASN A 487 -1.17 -17.35 19.14
CA ASN A 487 -0.14 -17.88 20.05
C ASN A 487 -0.74 -18.41 21.37
N LEU A 488 -1.95 -17.97 21.73
CA LEU A 488 -2.69 -18.52 22.87
C LEU A 488 -3.52 -19.72 22.43
N TRP A 489 -4.35 -19.55 21.40
CA TRP A 489 -5.19 -20.60 20.80
C TRP A 489 -5.32 -20.36 19.29
N LYS A 490 -5.05 -21.34 18.48
CA LYS A 490 -5.06 -21.18 17.00
C LYS A 490 -6.44 -20.92 16.40
N ARG A 491 -7.51 -21.28 17.11
CA ARG A 491 -8.90 -21.21 16.64
C ARG A 491 -9.82 -20.37 17.49
N TRP A 492 -9.47 -20.10 18.75
CA TRP A 492 -10.29 -19.35 19.66
C TRP A 492 -9.69 -17.97 19.94
N PHE A 493 -10.49 -16.93 19.84
CA PHE A 493 -10.04 -15.58 20.11
C PHE A 493 -11.04 -14.87 21.00
N ILE A 494 -10.57 -14.22 22.04
CA ILE A 494 -11.32 -13.38 22.92
C ILE A 494 -10.83 -11.95 22.72
N GLY A 495 -11.77 -11.02 22.50
CA GLY A 495 -11.44 -9.62 22.33
C GLY A 495 -12.46 -8.73 23.00
N GLY A 496 -12.09 -7.48 23.23
CA GLY A 496 -13.03 -6.51 23.77
C GLY A 496 -12.37 -5.27 24.34
N TYR A 497 -13.20 -4.44 24.95
CA TYR A 497 -12.73 -3.27 25.68
C TYR A 497 -13.67 -2.93 26.84
N TYR A 498 -13.08 -2.17 27.78
CA TYR A 498 -13.81 -1.42 28.79
C TYR A 498 -13.53 0.07 28.61
N ALA A 499 -14.56 0.91 28.75
CA ALA A 499 -14.40 2.35 28.66
C ALA A 499 -15.22 3.07 29.73
N HIS A 500 -14.74 4.25 30.15
CA HIS A 500 -15.39 5.13 31.11
C HIS A 500 -15.55 6.54 30.54
N GLY A 501 -16.78 7.05 30.55
CA GLY A 501 -17.11 8.44 30.21
C GLY A 501 -17.12 9.34 31.43
N TRP A 502 -16.21 10.31 31.47
CA TRP A 502 -16.06 11.19 32.64
C TRP A 502 -17.20 12.19 32.82
N GLY A 503 -17.81 12.66 31.74
CA GLY A 503 -18.95 13.59 31.80
C GLY A 503 -20.28 12.91 32.06
N SER A 504 -20.50 11.72 31.51
CA SER A 504 -21.73 10.91 31.72
C SER A 504 -21.68 10.06 32.97
N HIS A 505 -20.49 9.82 33.53
CA HIS A 505 -20.23 8.86 34.62
C HIS A 505 -20.70 7.43 34.28
N LYS A 506 -20.71 7.07 33.01
CA LYS A 506 -21.16 5.74 32.57
C LYS A 506 -19.97 4.87 32.19
N ASN A 507 -20.15 3.57 32.33
CA ASN A 507 -19.23 2.53 32.00
C ASN A 507 -19.73 1.78 30.77
N TYR A 508 -18.84 1.46 29.86
CA TYR A 508 -19.13 0.82 28.58
C TYR A 508 -18.24 -0.37 28.39
N TYR A 509 -18.71 -1.33 27.61
CA TYR A 509 -17.92 -2.50 27.26
C TYR A 509 -18.27 -3.06 25.89
N LYS A 510 -17.32 -3.81 25.38
CA LYS A 510 -17.49 -4.75 24.28
C LYS A 510 -16.77 -6.03 24.65
N ALA A 511 -17.39 -7.17 24.46
CA ALA A 511 -16.79 -8.49 24.59
C ALA A 511 -17.10 -9.32 23.36
N SER A 512 -16.12 -10.00 22.80
CA SER A 512 -16.30 -10.89 21.65
C SER A 512 -15.58 -12.21 21.85
N LEU A 513 -16.20 -13.27 21.38
CA LEU A 513 -15.64 -14.60 21.28
C LEU A 513 -15.72 -15.05 19.81
N ASP A 514 -14.55 -15.27 19.21
CA ASP A 514 -14.45 -15.76 17.85
C ASP A 514 -13.95 -17.21 17.84
N TYR A 515 -14.66 -18.06 17.11
CA TYR A 515 -14.19 -19.39 16.76
C TYR A 515 -13.87 -19.46 15.27
N SER A 516 -12.63 -19.79 14.92
CA SER A 516 -12.20 -20.01 13.54
C SER A 516 -12.25 -21.50 13.20
N PHE A 517 -12.92 -21.86 12.09
CA PHE A 517 -13.01 -23.23 11.60
C PHE A 517 -11.68 -23.71 10.97
N ILE A 518 -10.70 -22.82 10.83
CA ILE A 518 -9.36 -23.10 10.34
C ILE A 518 -8.33 -22.49 11.29
N ASP A 519 -7.16 -23.09 11.37
CA ASP A 519 -6.06 -22.56 12.16
C ASP A 519 -5.62 -21.21 11.62
N LYS A 520 -5.34 -20.28 12.52
CA LYS A 520 -4.82 -18.96 12.24
C LYS A 520 -3.37 -18.87 12.67
N VAL A 521 -2.65 -17.93 12.08
CA VAL A 521 -1.24 -17.67 12.41
C VAL A 521 -1.13 -16.65 13.54
N TYR A 522 -1.95 -15.59 13.50
CA TYR A 522 -1.92 -14.52 14.49
C TYR A 522 -3.31 -14.01 14.87
N SER A 523 -4.17 -13.63 13.92
CA SER A 523 -5.44 -12.94 14.16
C SER A 523 -6.66 -13.62 13.53
N PRO A 524 -7.88 -13.41 14.09
CA PRO A 524 -9.09 -14.05 13.59
C PRO A 524 -9.54 -13.57 12.21
N TRP A 525 -9.09 -12.39 11.73
CA TRP A 525 -9.48 -11.83 10.44
C TRP A 525 -8.60 -12.22 9.26
N GLU A 526 -7.56 -13.05 9.48
CA GLU A 526 -6.73 -13.57 8.40
C GLU A 526 -7.53 -14.30 7.33
N TYR A 527 -7.07 -14.14 6.09
CA TYR A 527 -7.68 -14.79 4.93
C TYR A 527 -7.32 -16.31 4.86
N PRO A 528 -8.26 -17.16 4.49
CA PRO A 528 -9.67 -16.94 4.35
C PRO A 528 -10.37 -16.85 5.71
N LYS A 529 -11.32 -15.92 5.88
CA LYS A 529 -12.08 -15.79 7.11
C LYS A 529 -13.20 -16.84 7.12
N ARG A 530 -13.17 -17.73 8.10
CA ARG A 530 -14.19 -18.77 8.34
C ARG A 530 -14.44 -18.80 9.82
N THR A 531 -15.31 -17.92 10.31
CA THR A 531 -15.44 -17.65 11.74
C THR A 531 -16.90 -17.59 12.16
N LEU A 532 -17.14 -18.08 13.39
CA LEU A 532 -18.35 -17.81 14.15
C LEU A 532 -17.98 -16.83 15.26
N ARG A 533 -18.65 -15.69 15.32
CA ARG A 533 -18.44 -14.65 16.33
C ARG A 533 -19.67 -14.45 17.18
N LEU A 534 -19.49 -14.51 18.50
CA LEU A 534 -20.44 -14.04 19.48
C LEU A 534 -19.95 -12.71 20.04
N GLU A 535 -20.80 -11.70 20.08
CA GLU A 535 -20.45 -10.38 20.57
C GLU A 535 -21.53 -9.82 21.51
N SER A 536 -21.08 -9.26 22.64
CA SER A 536 -21.88 -8.46 23.55
C SER A 536 -21.32 -7.04 23.60
N TYR A 537 -22.16 -6.05 23.42
CA TYR A 537 -21.78 -4.66 23.25
C TYR A 537 -22.72 -3.75 24.02
N TYR A 538 -22.17 -2.88 24.86
CA TYR A 538 -22.89 -1.82 25.53
C TYR A 538 -22.12 -0.52 25.45
N ASP A 539 -22.57 0.42 24.62
CA ASP A 539 -21.84 1.67 24.41
C ASP A 539 -22.70 2.78 23.82
N VAL A 540 -22.28 4.03 24.05
CA VAL A 540 -22.87 5.22 23.42
C VAL A 540 -22.35 5.37 21.99
N GLN A 541 -23.25 5.74 21.06
CA GLN A 541 -22.91 5.86 19.66
C GLN A 541 -23.84 6.88 18.97
N THR A 542 -23.31 7.54 17.92
CA THR A 542 -24.16 8.32 17.01
C THR A 542 -24.68 7.43 15.89
N PRO A 543 -25.82 7.72 15.29
CA PRO A 543 -26.29 6.99 14.11
C PRO A 543 -25.26 6.97 12.96
N SER A 544 -24.53 8.06 12.74
CA SER A 544 -23.50 8.14 11.71
C SER A 544 -22.25 7.29 12.00
N ASP A 545 -21.88 7.09 13.27
CA ASP A 545 -20.73 6.28 13.65
C ASP A 545 -20.87 4.79 13.27
N ARG A 546 -22.09 4.33 12.99
CA ARG A 546 -22.36 2.97 12.50
C ARG A 546 -21.73 2.69 11.14
N PHE A 547 -21.46 3.73 10.37
CA PHE A 547 -20.94 3.64 8.99
C PHE A 547 -19.44 3.96 8.90
N LEU A 548 -18.78 4.33 10.02
CA LEU A 548 -17.34 4.62 10.01
C LEU A 548 -16.53 3.34 9.75
N PRO A 549 -15.62 3.34 8.78
CA PRO A 549 -14.71 2.23 8.53
C PRO A 549 -13.66 2.06 9.64
N THR A 550 -13.43 3.11 10.45
CA THR A 550 -12.54 3.11 11.62
C THR A 550 -13.35 3.11 12.91
N ASP A 551 -12.68 2.82 14.03
CA ASP A 551 -13.31 2.86 15.34
C ASP A 551 -13.69 4.31 15.72
N LYS A 552 -14.91 4.53 16.18
CA LYS A 552 -15.43 5.85 16.61
C LYS A 552 -14.58 6.50 17.71
N ASP A 553 -13.93 5.68 18.54
CA ASP A 553 -13.05 6.11 19.62
C ASP A 553 -11.61 6.40 19.17
N ASN A 554 -11.29 6.23 17.87
CA ASN A 554 -10.00 6.68 17.34
C ASN A 554 -9.83 8.17 17.60
N PHE A 555 -8.74 8.54 18.28
CA PHE A 555 -8.46 9.90 18.71
C PHE A 555 -8.64 10.95 17.60
N LEU A 556 -8.18 10.67 16.38
CA LEU A 556 -8.31 11.60 15.24
C LEU A 556 -9.76 11.72 14.75
N VAL A 557 -10.50 10.63 14.73
CA VAL A 557 -11.92 10.58 14.28
C VAL A 557 -12.85 11.15 15.33
N ALA A 558 -12.47 11.13 16.60
CA ALA A 558 -13.27 11.64 17.73
C ALA A 558 -13.47 13.17 17.66
N PHE A 559 -12.56 13.92 17.02
CA PHE A 559 -12.74 15.35 16.78
C PHE A 559 -13.72 15.58 15.64
N LYS A 560 -14.90 16.14 16.00
CA LYS A 560 -16.00 16.37 15.07
C LYS A 560 -16.09 17.85 14.70
N TRP A 561 -16.39 18.12 13.42
CA TRP A 561 -16.57 19.52 12.94
C TRP A 561 -17.96 20.08 13.27
N ALA A 562 -18.96 19.22 13.58
CA ALA A 562 -20.29 19.61 13.99
C ALA A 562 -20.57 19.19 15.43
N LYS A 563 -21.44 19.94 16.11
CA LYS A 563 -21.97 19.55 17.43
C LYS A 563 -22.95 18.41 17.23
N ILE A 564 -22.67 17.27 17.83
CA ILE A 564 -23.51 16.07 17.78
C ILE A 564 -24.31 15.99 19.06
N ASP A 565 -25.60 16.19 18.97
CA ASP A 565 -26.54 16.12 20.10
C ASP A 565 -27.50 14.92 20.01
N LYS A 566 -27.62 14.28 18.84
CA LYS A 566 -28.44 13.09 18.63
C LYS A 566 -27.55 11.85 18.79
N MET A 567 -27.73 11.16 19.92
CA MET A 567 -26.95 9.99 20.29
C MET A 567 -27.86 8.91 20.89
N MET A 568 -27.34 7.71 21.00
CA MET A 568 -28.02 6.58 21.62
C MET A 568 -27.06 5.70 22.38
N ILE A 569 -27.52 5.05 23.43
CA ILE A 569 -26.78 3.96 24.08
C ILE A 569 -27.34 2.67 23.51
N CYS A 570 -26.45 1.86 22.96
CA CYS A 570 -26.79 0.59 22.34
C CYS A 570 -26.39 -0.57 23.26
N ASN A 571 -27.33 -1.44 23.57
CA ASN A 571 -27.11 -2.74 24.20
C ASN A 571 -27.37 -3.81 23.12
N ARG A 572 -26.34 -4.46 22.65
CA ARG A 572 -26.39 -5.35 21.48
C ARG A 572 -25.80 -6.71 21.80
N GLN A 573 -26.56 -7.75 21.41
CA GLN A 573 -26.07 -9.12 21.39
C GLN A 573 -26.11 -9.60 19.95
N SER A 574 -25.02 -10.16 19.46
CA SER A 574 -24.99 -10.63 18.08
C SER A 574 -24.23 -11.95 17.93
N LEU A 575 -24.70 -12.77 16.99
CA LEU A 575 -24.06 -13.98 16.52
C LEU A 575 -23.83 -13.83 15.02
N ALA A 576 -22.59 -13.89 14.56
CA ALA A 576 -22.24 -13.73 13.16
C ALA A 576 -21.41 -14.90 12.65
N PHE A 577 -21.78 -15.43 11.50
CA PHE A 577 -21.03 -16.44 10.76
C PHE A 577 -20.51 -15.83 9.47
N GLU A 578 -19.21 -15.89 9.26
CA GLU A 578 -18.54 -15.43 8.05
C GLU A 578 -17.80 -16.58 7.37
N TYR A 579 -18.00 -16.72 6.08
CA TYR A 579 -17.38 -17.76 5.28
C TYR A 579 -16.81 -17.20 4.00
N GLU A 580 -15.48 -17.16 3.89
CA GLU A 580 -14.75 -16.78 2.67
C GLU A 580 -14.35 -18.00 1.88
N MET A 581 -14.69 -17.99 0.59
CA MET A 581 -14.28 -18.98 -0.39
C MET A 581 -13.06 -18.47 -1.15
N TYR A 582 -12.20 -19.39 -1.54
CA TYR A 582 -11.17 -19.07 -2.52
C TYR A 582 -11.82 -18.65 -3.85
N GLY A 583 -11.34 -17.56 -4.46
CA GLY A 583 -11.96 -16.98 -5.65
C GLY A 583 -12.85 -15.76 -5.37
N GLY A 584 -12.74 -15.20 -4.15
CA GLY A 584 -13.24 -13.85 -3.82
C GLY A 584 -14.70 -13.78 -3.42
N LEU A 585 -15.40 -14.91 -3.22
CA LEU A 585 -16.76 -14.90 -2.69
C LEU A 585 -16.74 -15.01 -1.14
N LYS A 586 -17.40 -14.06 -0.48
CA LYS A 586 -17.61 -14.05 0.96
C LYS A 586 -19.11 -14.03 1.26
N THR A 587 -19.55 -14.88 2.18
CA THR A 587 -20.90 -14.87 2.74
C THR A 587 -20.84 -14.45 4.21
N THR A 588 -21.78 -13.62 4.64
CA THR A 588 -21.97 -13.23 6.03
C THR A 588 -23.43 -13.48 6.41
N LEU A 589 -23.64 -14.15 7.52
CA LEU A 589 -24.97 -14.32 8.13
C LEU A 589 -24.87 -13.89 9.58
N SER A 590 -25.70 -12.96 10.03
CA SER A 590 -25.67 -12.50 11.42
C SER A 590 -27.06 -12.28 11.98
N LEU A 591 -27.26 -12.76 13.21
CA LEU A 591 -28.42 -12.49 14.03
C LEU A 591 -28.05 -11.47 15.10
N LYS A 592 -28.82 -10.40 15.22
CA LYS A 592 -28.55 -9.28 16.13
C LYS A 592 -29.81 -8.94 16.89
N ALA A 593 -29.73 -8.91 18.20
CA ALA A 593 -30.75 -8.33 19.09
C ALA A 593 -30.16 -7.06 19.71
N GLU A 594 -30.82 -5.92 19.55
CA GLU A 594 -30.33 -4.63 19.97
C GLU A 594 -31.41 -3.82 20.66
N GLU A 595 -31.08 -3.28 21.83
CA GLU A 595 -31.84 -2.28 22.53
C GLU A 595 -31.11 -0.94 22.44
N MET A 596 -31.80 0.08 21.98
CA MET A 596 -31.29 1.43 21.84
C MET A 596 -31.99 2.34 22.82
N GLU A 597 -31.26 3.03 23.69
CA GLU A 597 -31.73 4.09 24.59
C GLU A 597 -31.45 5.45 23.94
N ALA A 598 -32.48 6.28 23.78
CA ALA A 598 -32.35 7.64 23.27
C ALA A 598 -31.61 8.51 24.29
N VAL A 599 -30.60 9.26 23.85
CA VAL A 599 -29.87 10.23 24.66
C VAL A 599 -29.63 11.53 23.88
N GLY A 600 -29.37 12.63 24.59
CA GLY A 600 -29.22 13.95 23.98
C GLY A 600 -30.54 14.48 23.43
N ALA A 601 -30.56 14.87 22.15
CA ALA A 601 -31.77 15.43 21.49
C ALA A 601 -32.58 14.36 20.73
N MET A 602 -32.44 13.08 21.10
CA MET A 602 -33.23 12.00 20.50
C MET A 602 -34.44 11.63 21.35
N SER A 603 -35.54 11.23 20.69
CA SER A 603 -36.76 10.69 21.32
C SER A 603 -37.30 9.53 20.49
N PHE A 604 -37.74 8.47 21.17
CA PHE A 604 -38.40 7.30 20.56
C PHE A 604 -39.94 7.31 20.76
N ARG A 605 -40.55 8.50 20.88
CA ARG A 605 -42.00 8.64 21.00
C ARG A 605 -42.69 8.42 19.67
N THR A 606 -43.72 7.62 19.72
CA THR A 606 -44.61 7.35 18.61
C THR A 606 -45.66 8.47 18.42
N LEU A 607 -46.20 8.61 17.21
CA LEU A 607 -47.15 9.68 16.87
C LEU A 607 -48.47 9.66 17.65
N ASN A 608 -48.80 8.54 18.30
CA ASN A 608 -49.94 8.46 19.19
C ASN A 608 -49.70 8.99 20.62
N GLN A 609 -48.46 9.44 20.90
CA GLN A 609 -48.03 10.03 22.16
C GLN A 609 -47.81 11.54 21.98
N PRO A 610 -47.94 12.36 23.04
CA PRO A 610 -47.71 13.79 22.93
C PRO A 610 -46.21 14.06 22.58
N ARG A 611 -46.00 15.02 21.66
CA ARG A 611 -44.66 15.47 21.28
C ARG A 611 -43.99 16.19 22.47
N GLN A 612 -42.73 15.91 22.72
CA GLN A 612 -41.95 16.60 23.74
C GLN A 612 -41.10 17.72 23.09
N THR A 613 -40.78 18.74 23.87
CA THR A 613 -39.78 19.73 23.51
C THR A 613 -38.38 19.16 23.69
N ILE A 614 -37.39 19.78 23.08
CA ILE A 614 -35.97 19.36 23.21
C ILE A 614 -35.51 19.41 24.68
N ASP A 615 -36.01 20.37 25.46
CA ASP A 615 -35.62 20.51 26.87
C ASP A 615 -36.32 19.43 27.71
N ASP A 616 -37.55 19.04 27.40
CA ASP A 616 -38.18 17.89 28.02
C ASP A 616 -37.46 16.59 27.73
N ILE A 617 -36.95 16.42 26.50
CA ILE A 617 -36.20 15.23 26.11
C ILE A 617 -34.88 15.11 26.89
N LYS A 618 -34.21 16.23 27.15
CA LYS A 618 -32.93 16.25 27.89
C LYS A 618 -33.11 15.96 29.40
N VAL A 619 -34.23 16.26 29.96
CA VAL A 619 -34.46 16.20 31.41
C VAL A 619 -35.16 14.92 31.86
N HIS A 620 -35.99 14.28 31.03
CA HIS A 620 -36.86 13.20 31.46
C HIS A 620 -36.92 12.04 30.47
N HIS A 621 -36.92 10.83 31.05
CA HIS A 621 -37.35 9.54 30.52
C HIS A 621 -36.37 8.77 29.65
N ARG A 622 -36.09 7.54 30.12
CA ARG A 622 -35.43 6.51 29.30
C ARG A 622 -36.41 5.98 28.28
N GLU A 623 -36.22 6.26 27.05
CA GLU A 623 -36.97 5.74 25.92
C GLU A 623 -36.14 4.70 25.19
N PHE A 624 -36.75 3.53 24.92
CA PHE A 624 -36.08 2.39 24.33
C PHE A 624 -36.72 1.96 23.04
N LEU A 625 -35.89 1.59 22.07
CA LEU A 625 -36.32 0.92 20.86
C LEU A 625 -35.55 -0.41 20.73
N ARG A 626 -36.28 -1.50 20.53
CA ARG A 626 -35.72 -2.85 20.43
C ARG A 626 -35.91 -3.41 19.03
N THR A 627 -34.85 -3.98 18.51
CA THR A 627 -34.82 -4.66 17.20
C THR A 627 -34.17 -6.03 17.30
N THR A 628 -34.71 -6.97 16.52
CA THR A 628 -34.04 -8.25 16.28
C THR A 628 -33.94 -8.45 14.78
N GLU A 629 -32.76 -8.59 14.28
CA GLU A 629 -32.48 -8.56 12.84
C GLU A 629 -31.62 -9.75 12.43
N LEU A 630 -32.02 -10.40 11.33
CA LEU A 630 -31.19 -11.36 10.60
C LEU A 630 -30.64 -10.68 9.34
N HIS A 631 -29.35 -10.57 9.25
CA HIS A 631 -28.66 -9.98 8.10
C HIS A 631 -27.91 -11.04 7.32
N ALA A 632 -28.10 -11.04 6.01
CA ALA A 632 -27.40 -11.88 5.06
C ALA A 632 -26.69 -11.00 4.03
N GLU A 633 -25.42 -11.25 3.79
CA GLU A 633 -24.60 -10.52 2.82
C GLU A 633 -23.81 -11.49 1.93
N LEU A 634 -23.80 -11.20 0.63
CA LEU A 634 -22.92 -11.80 -0.35
C LEU A 634 -22.00 -10.73 -0.90
N ARG A 635 -20.68 -10.94 -0.77
CA ARG A 635 -19.64 -10.05 -1.31
C ARG A 635 -18.76 -10.84 -2.27
N TYR A 636 -18.61 -10.36 -3.49
CA TYR A 636 -17.75 -10.93 -4.51
C TYR A 636 -16.66 -9.93 -4.92
N ALA A 637 -15.40 -10.30 -4.72
CA ALA A 637 -14.22 -9.50 -5.04
C ALA A 637 -13.10 -10.42 -5.55
N PRO A 638 -13.12 -10.78 -6.85
CA PRO A 638 -12.08 -11.63 -7.43
C PRO A 638 -10.73 -10.92 -7.42
N ASP A 639 -9.64 -11.69 -7.23
CA ASP A 639 -8.26 -11.23 -7.30
C ASP A 639 -7.88 -10.09 -6.32
N GLU A 640 -8.67 -9.90 -5.26
CA GLU A 640 -8.36 -8.96 -4.19
C GLU A 640 -7.22 -9.52 -3.32
N THR A 641 -6.18 -8.70 -3.07
CA THR A 641 -5.03 -9.05 -2.21
C THR A 641 -5.04 -8.25 -0.91
N TYR A 642 -4.48 -8.83 0.15
CA TYR A 642 -4.60 -8.30 1.50
C TYR A 642 -3.30 -8.34 2.28
N VAL A 643 -3.14 -7.37 3.18
CA VAL A 643 -2.18 -7.43 4.29
C VAL A 643 -2.93 -7.48 5.61
N ASN A 644 -2.48 -8.33 6.52
CA ASN A 644 -3.02 -8.39 7.87
C ASN A 644 -2.27 -7.39 8.76
N SER A 645 -2.99 -6.46 9.38
CA SER A 645 -2.48 -5.68 10.52
C SER A 645 -3.01 -6.28 11.81
N LYS A 646 -2.47 -5.84 12.96
CA LYS A 646 -2.96 -6.27 14.29
C LYS A 646 -4.39 -5.86 14.60
N GLN A 647 -5.02 -5.04 13.75
CA GLN A 647 -6.40 -4.57 13.98
C GLN A 647 -7.37 -5.06 12.95
N ARG A 648 -6.95 -5.17 11.70
CA ARG A 648 -7.81 -5.54 10.59
C ARG A 648 -6.99 -6.03 9.40
N ARG A 649 -7.67 -6.66 8.49
CA ARG A 649 -7.14 -6.93 7.16
C ARG A 649 -7.31 -5.71 6.27
N VAL A 650 -6.25 -5.30 5.59
CA VAL A 650 -6.22 -4.14 4.69
C VAL A 650 -6.09 -4.64 3.26
N THR A 651 -6.99 -4.21 2.39
CA THR A 651 -6.94 -4.49 0.95
C THR A 651 -5.85 -3.64 0.31
N ILE A 652 -4.93 -4.27 -0.41
CA ILE A 652 -3.86 -3.59 -1.15
C ILE A 652 -4.27 -3.39 -2.60
N ASN A 653 -4.65 -4.48 -3.28
CA ASN A 653 -5.11 -4.40 -4.65
C ASN A 653 -6.60 -4.11 -4.71
N ARG A 654 -6.95 -2.89 -5.14
CA ARG A 654 -8.32 -2.42 -5.32
C ARG A 654 -8.77 -2.40 -6.79
N ASP A 655 -8.03 -3.01 -7.70
CA ASP A 655 -8.37 -2.96 -9.12
C ASP A 655 -9.50 -3.93 -9.48
N ALA A 656 -9.68 -4.97 -8.68
CA ALA A 656 -10.80 -5.89 -8.84
C ALA A 656 -12.15 -5.20 -8.56
N PRO A 657 -13.20 -5.54 -9.31
CA PRO A 657 -14.55 -5.10 -8.97
C PRO A 657 -14.99 -5.73 -7.66
N VAL A 658 -15.69 -4.98 -6.84
CA VAL A 658 -16.33 -5.48 -5.61
C VAL A 658 -17.83 -5.33 -5.75
N LEU A 659 -18.54 -6.45 -5.69
CA LEU A 659 -20.01 -6.50 -5.74
C LEU A 659 -20.51 -6.97 -4.37
N THR A 660 -21.43 -6.25 -3.79
CA THR A 660 -22.07 -6.65 -2.51
C THR A 660 -23.58 -6.59 -2.65
N LEU A 661 -24.25 -7.62 -2.21
CA LEU A 661 -25.71 -7.68 -2.08
C LEU A 661 -26.05 -8.11 -0.65
N SER A 662 -26.90 -7.37 0.02
CA SER A 662 -27.33 -7.71 1.37
C SER A 662 -28.83 -7.57 1.55
N HIS A 663 -29.37 -8.38 2.45
CA HIS A 663 -30.74 -8.29 2.91
C HIS A 663 -30.77 -8.43 4.42
N THR A 664 -31.52 -7.53 5.06
CA THR A 664 -31.76 -7.54 6.52
C THR A 664 -33.24 -7.71 6.78
N PHE A 665 -33.59 -8.74 7.54
CA PHE A 665 -34.94 -9.00 7.98
C PHE A 665 -35.07 -8.76 9.49
N GLY A 666 -35.94 -7.84 9.89
CA GLY A 666 -36.28 -7.55 11.30
C GLY A 666 -37.53 -8.29 11.73
N PHE A 667 -37.47 -8.92 12.90
CA PHE A 667 -38.51 -9.73 13.47
C PHE A 667 -39.26 -8.99 14.59
N LYS A 668 -40.57 -8.88 14.46
CA LYS A 668 -41.45 -8.43 15.55
C LYS A 668 -41.76 -9.61 16.46
N GLY A 669 -41.63 -9.43 17.78
CA GLY A 669 -41.93 -10.43 18.79
C GLY A 669 -40.81 -11.42 19.13
N PHE A 670 -39.81 -11.59 18.26
CA PHE A 670 -38.67 -12.49 18.51
C PHE A 670 -37.56 -11.75 19.25
N LEU A 671 -37.04 -12.32 20.34
CA LEU A 671 -35.98 -11.73 21.20
C LEU A 671 -36.22 -10.24 21.58
N GLY A 672 -37.49 -9.87 21.73
CA GLY A 672 -37.92 -8.52 22.15
C GLY A 672 -38.01 -7.51 21.00
N GLY A 673 -37.78 -7.91 19.74
CA GLY A 673 -37.97 -7.06 18.57
C GLY A 673 -39.36 -6.46 18.47
N GLN A 674 -39.47 -5.16 18.24
CA GLN A 674 -40.74 -4.42 18.22
C GLN A 674 -41.30 -4.23 16.82
N TYR A 675 -40.45 -4.31 15.80
CA TYR A 675 -40.80 -3.95 14.42
C TYR A 675 -40.44 -5.06 13.44
N THR A 676 -41.29 -5.21 12.42
CA THR A 676 -40.93 -5.97 11.21
C THR A 676 -40.28 -5.02 10.22
N SER A 677 -39.09 -5.33 9.76
CA SER A 677 -38.37 -4.53 8.79
C SER A 677 -37.73 -5.41 7.71
N ASN A 678 -37.66 -4.93 6.49
CA ASN A 678 -36.98 -5.59 5.40
C ASN A 678 -36.15 -4.54 4.65
N VAL A 679 -34.82 -4.69 4.66
CA VAL A 679 -33.91 -3.80 3.97
C VAL A 679 -33.12 -4.61 2.95
N THR A 680 -33.14 -4.17 1.70
CA THR A 680 -32.28 -4.72 0.65
C THR A 680 -31.30 -3.64 0.20
N GLU A 681 -30.01 -3.94 0.20
CA GLU A 681 -28.97 -3.02 -0.29
C GLU A 681 -28.05 -3.72 -1.30
N ALA A 682 -27.64 -2.97 -2.32
CA ALA A 682 -26.64 -3.41 -3.27
C ALA A 682 -25.53 -2.36 -3.40
N LYS A 683 -24.28 -2.81 -3.55
CA LYS A 683 -23.11 -1.95 -3.69
C LYS A 683 -22.20 -2.48 -4.78
N ILE A 684 -21.65 -1.56 -5.57
CA ILE A 684 -20.65 -1.83 -6.59
C ILE A 684 -19.48 -0.86 -6.38
N TYR A 685 -18.28 -1.41 -6.34
CA TYR A 685 -17.04 -0.63 -6.40
C TYR A 685 -16.22 -1.08 -7.60
N LYS A 686 -15.62 -0.13 -8.32
CA LYS A 686 -14.67 -0.40 -9.40
C LYS A 686 -13.67 0.74 -9.55
N ARG A 687 -12.39 0.37 -9.69
CA ARG A 687 -11.31 1.28 -10.07
C ARG A 687 -11.04 1.16 -11.57
N PHE A 688 -10.83 2.31 -12.20
CA PHE A 688 -10.41 2.43 -13.60
C PHE A 688 -9.10 3.21 -13.65
N TRP A 689 -8.11 2.64 -14.33
CA TRP A 689 -6.87 3.33 -14.61
C TRP A 689 -6.96 4.04 -15.95
N LEU A 690 -6.65 5.34 -15.96
CA LEU A 690 -6.66 6.19 -17.14
C LEU A 690 -5.23 6.46 -17.64
N ASN A 691 -4.38 5.44 -17.64
CA ASN A 691 -2.96 5.54 -18.00
C ASN A 691 -2.26 6.69 -17.25
N SER A 692 -1.63 7.63 -17.98
CA SER A 692 -0.94 8.80 -17.38
C SER A 692 -1.87 9.83 -16.72
N TRP A 693 -3.20 9.67 -16.80
CA TRP A 693 -4.20 10.54 -16.17
C TRP A 693 -4.67 10.03 -14.80
N GLY A 694 -3.97 9.02 -14.26
CA GLY A 694 -4.23 8.51 -12.94
C GLY A 694 -5.38 7.50 -12.88
N LYS A 695 -6.17 7.56 -11.82
CA LYS A 695 -7.23 6.58 -11.54
C LYS A 695 -8.56 7.24 -11.20
N VAL A 696 -9.63 6.57 -11.59
CA VAL A 696 -11.00 6.90 -11.22
C VAL A 696 -11.55 5.77 -10.37
N ASP A 697 -12.03 6.09 -9.16
CA ASP A 697 -12.75 5.17 -8.29
C ASP A 697 -14.24 5.47 -8.35
N LEU A 698 -15.05 4.46 -8.63
CA LEU A 698 -16.51 4.53 -8.69
C LEU A 698 -17.12 3.66 -7.59
N PHE A 699 -17.94 4.29 -6.74
CA PHE A 699 -18.81 3.61 -5.78
C PHE A 699 -20.26 3.88 -6.15
N LEU A 700 -21.03 2.82 -6.34
CA LEU A 700 -22.48 2.87 -6.50
C LEU A 700 -23.11 2.10 -5.36
N LYS A 701 -24.12 2.68 -4.71
CA LYS A 701 -24.87 2.02 -3.65
C LYS A 701 -26.35 2.36 -3.77
N GLY A 702 -27.24 1.40 -3.51
CA GLY A 702 -28.67 1.62 -3.47
C GLY A 702 -29.31 0.76 -2.41
N GLY A 703 -30.41 1.23 -1.86
CA GLY A 703 -31.12 0.51 -0.82
C GLY A 703 -32.61 0.84 -0.76
N ILE A 704 -33.40 -0.12 -0.28
CA ILE A 704 -34.84 -0.01 -0.09
C ILE A 704 -35.21 -0.62 1.27
N GLN A 705 -35.95 0.15 2.10
CA GLN A 705 -36.70 -0.33 3.25
C GLN A 705 -38.12 -0.60 2.81
N TRP A 706 -38.51 -1.86 2.88
CA TRP A 706 -39.81 -2.32 2.34
C TRP A 706 -41.00 -2.09 3.26
N ASN A 707 -40.79 -1.95 4.56
CA ASN A 707 -41.86 -1.87 5.57
C ASN A 707 -42.13 -0.43 6.03
N GLN A 708 -43.27 -0.25 6.72
CA GLN A 708 -43.47 0.90 7.59
C GLN A 708 -42.63 0.72 8.86
N VAL A 709 -41.75 1.68 9.17
CA VAL A 709 -40.82 1.57 10.28
C VAL A 709 -40.62 2.94 10.96
N PRO A 710 -40.23 2.97 12.24
CA PRO A 710 -39.81 4.20 12.89
C PRO A 710 -38.53 4.77 12.24
N TYR A 711 -38.29 6.07 12.42
CA TYR A 711 -37.18 6.80 11.77
C TYR A 711 -35.81 6.16 11.97
N MET A 712 -35.58 5.49 13.11
CA MET A 712 -34.30 4.81 13.40
C MET A 712 -33.97 3.63 12.48
N LEU A 713 -35.03 3.04 11.89
CA LEU A 713 -34.91 1.93 10.94
C LEU A 713 -35.01 2.38 9.49
N LEU A 714 -35.15 3.70 9.23
CA LEU A 714 -35.04 4.26 7.92
C LEU A 714 -33.55 4.28 7.46
N LEU A 715 -33.38 4.36 6.15
CA LEU A 715 -32.05 4.41 5.51
C LEU A 715 -31.46 5.83 5.69
N GLN A 716 -30.29 5.87 6.26
CA GLN A 716 -29.57 7.11 6.54
C GLN A 716 -28.31 7.15 5.68
N PRO A 717 -28.00 8.28 5.03
CA PRO A 717 -26.73 8.42 4.33
C PRO A 717 -25.56 8.39 5.32
N PRO A 718 -24.46 7.68 5.01
CA PRO A 718 -23.27 7.66 5.85
C PRO A 718 -22.63 9.05 5.87
N ALA A 719 -22.57 9.70 7.03
CA ALA A 719 -22.13 11.06 7.20
C ALA A 719 -20.78 11.11 7.94
N ASN A 720 -19.77 11.66 7.30
CA ASN A 720 -18.46 11.90 7.92
C ASN A 720 -18.51 13.15 8.80
N GLN A 721 -18.56 12.95 10.09
CA GLN A 721 -18.59 14.04 11.08
C GLN A 721 -17.18 14.44 11.54
N SER A 722 -16.13 13.71 11.15
CA SER A 722 -14.74 13.98 11.52
C SER A 722 -14.05 14.94 10.53
N TYR A 723 -12.89 15.47 10.94
CA TYR A 723 -12.00 16.19 10.01
C TYR A 723 -11.17 15.26 9.14
N VAL A 724 -11.12 13.95 9.45
CA VAL A 724 -10.36 12.96 8.70
C VAL A 724 -11.12 12.58 7.44
N ILE A 725 -10.41 12.37 6.33
CA ILE A 725 -11.01 11.83 5.10
C ILE A 725 -11.43 10.39 5.36
N GLU A 726 -12.73 10.11 5.22
CA GLU A 726 -13.31 8.77 5.31
C GLU A 726 -13.94 8.40 3.97
N GLU A 727 -13.59 7.22 3.47
CA GLU A 727 -14.10 6.73 2.18
C GLU A 727 -15.57 6.31 2.31
N GLU A 728 -16.34 6.40 1.24
CA GLU A 728 -17.76 6.00 1.14
C GLU A 728 -18.71 6.80 2.06
N MET A 729 -18.33 7.98 2.48
CA MET A 729 -19.11 8.86 3.34
C MET A 729 -19.29 10.25 2.73
N TYR A 730 -20.43 10.88 3.05
CA TYR A 730 -20.69 12.28 2.71
C TYR A 730 -20.03 13.21 3.73
N ASN A 731 -19.35 14.24 3.27
CA ASN A 731 -18.53 15.10 4.11
C ASN A 731 -19.27 16.28 4.75
N LEU A 732 -20.40 16.69 4.17
CA LEU A 732 -21.16 17.85 4.62
C LEU A 732 -22.63 17.54 4.95
N ILE A 733 -23.01 16.26 5.00
CA ILE A 733 -24.29 15.81 5.57
C ILE A 733 -24.10 15.73 7.09
N ASN A 734 -25.04 16.29 7.84
CA ASN A 734 -25.07 16.18 9.29
C ASN A 734 -25.59 14.80 9.75
N ASN A 735 -25.33 14.49 11.02
CA ASN A 735 -25.86 13.29 11.66
C ASN A 735 -27.39 13.27 11.57
N MET A 736 -27.95 12.26 10.89
CA MET A 736 -29.39 12.08 10.65
C MET A 736 -30.07 13.20 9.84
N GLU A 737 -29.34 13.97 9.05
CA GLU A 737 -29.92 15.08 8.29
C GLU A 737 -31.01 14.64 7.30
N PHE A 738 -30.83 13.48 6.64
CA PHE A 738 -31.78 12.92 5.70
C PHE A 738 -32.22 11.52 6.11
N LEU A 739 -33.53 11.30 6.10
CA LEU A 739 -34.16 10.03 6.42
C LEU A 739 -34.97 9.55 5.23
N ASN A 740 -34.60 8.42 4.66
CA ASN A 740 -35.17 7.89 3.43
C ASN A 740 -35.63 6.43 3.62
N ASP A 741 -36.61 5.98 2.88
CA ASP A 741 -36.89 4.54 2.79
C ASP A 741 -36.37 3.91 1.48
N ARG A 742 -35.87 4.72 0.57
CA ARG A 742 -35.11 4.28 -0.60
C ARG A 742 -34.08 5.31 -1.00
N TYR A 743 -32.95 4.85 -1.51
CA TYR A 743 -31.89 5.74 -1.98
C TYR A 743 -31.08 5.10 -3.11
N ALA A 744 -30.42 5.95 -3.90
CA ALA A 744 -29.31 5.63 -4.77
C ALA A 744 -28.18 6.61 -4.51
N SER A 745 -26.97 6.12 -4.40
CA SER A 745 -25.75 6.89 -4.11
C SER A 745 -24.70 6.61 -5.16
N MET A 746 -24.04 7.66 -5.63
CA MET A 746 -22.86 7.55 -6.49
C MET A 746 -21.75 8.44 -5.94
N MET A 747 -20.59 7.86 -5.75
CA MET A 747 -19.35 8.60 -5.42
C MET A 747 -18.32 8.30 -6.49
N LEU A 748 -17.92 9.34 -7.20
CA LEU A 748 -16.95 9.27 -8.28
C LEU A 748 -15.75 10.15 -7.91
N SER A 749 -14.57 9.56 -7.83
CA SER A 749 -13.35 10.29 -7.52
C SER A 749 -12.30 10.07 -8.59
N TRP A 750 -11.54 11.11 -8.89
CA TRP A 750 -10.46 11.12 -9.86
C TRP A 750 -9.18 11.67 -9.25
N ASP A 751 -8.20 10.80 -9.04
CA ASP A 751 -6.83 11.15 -8.69
C ASP A 751 -5.99 11.24 -9.97
N MET A 752 -5.62 12.45 -10.36
CA MET A 752 -4.98 12.74 -11.64
C MET A 752 -3.45 12.56 -11.62
N ASN A 753 -2.87 12.10 -10.51
CA ASN A 753 -1.41 11.87 -10.35
C ASN A 753 -0.53 13.09 -10.70
N GLY A 754 -1.02 14.32 -10.49
CA GLY A 754 -0.28 15.55 -10.79
C GLY A 754 -0.26 15.92 -12.28
N LYS A 755 -1.13 15.35 -13.10
CA LYS A 755 -1.13 15.56 -14.56
C LYS A 755 -1.24 17.02 -14.97
N ILE A 756 -2.00 17.81 -14.24
CA ILE A 756 -2.15 19.26 -14.46
C ILE A 756 -1.07 20.02 -13.68
N PHE A 757 -0.89 19.73 -12.38
CA PHE A 757 0.04 20.46 -11.52
C PHE A 757 1.49 20.33 -11.97
N ASN A 758 1.89 19.21 -12.54
CA ASN A 758 3.21 19.00 -13.12
C ASN A 758 3.51 19.86 -14.36
N ARG A 759 2.51 20.55 -14.94
CA ARG A 759 2.68 21.51 -16.02
C ARG A 759 2.92 22.94 -15.50
N ILE A 760 2.64 23.19 -14.23
CA ILE A 760 2.82 24.49 -13.58
C ILE A 760 4.18 24.49 -12.86
N PRO A 761 5.14 25.36 -13.25
CA PRO A 761 6.55 25.24 -12.79
C PRO A 761 6.75 25.20 -11.27
N LEU A 762 5.96 25.96 -10.50
CA LEU A 762 6.04 25.99 -9.04
C LEU A 762 5.46 24.70 -8.44
N LEU A 763 4.26 24.29 -8.85
CA LEU A 763 3.58 23.08 -8.34
C LEU A 763 4.33 21.79 -8.72
N LYS A 764 4.94 21.79 -9.92
CA LYS A 764 5.83 20.72 -10.36
C LYS A 764 6.96 20.43 -9.36
N LYS A 765 7.59 21.47 -8.79
CA LYS A 765 8.66 21.31 -7.79
C LYS A 765 8.15 20.72 -6.47
N LEU A 766 6.90 21.02 -6.12
CA LEU A 766 6.25 20.53 -4.89
C LEU A 766 5.75 19.09 -5.04
N LYS A 767 5.66 18.55 -6.27
CA LYS A 767 5.10 17.25 -6.59
C LYS A 767 3.67 17.06 -6.04
N TRP A 768 2.90 18.13 -5.92
CA TRP A 768 1.51 18.08 -5.50
C TRP A 768 0.66 17.40 -6.57
N ARG A 769 -0.40 16.74 -6.14
CA ARG A 769 -1.32 16.00 -7.01
C ARG A 769 -2.72 16.54 -6.82
N GLU A 770 -3.40 16.76 -7.92
CA GLU A 770 -4.81 17.16 -7.91
C GLU A 770 -5.72 15.96 -7.73
N TYR A 771 -6.78 16.18 -6.97
CA TYR A 771 -7.85 15.22 -6.70
C TYR A 771 -9.20 15.93 -6.84
N ILE A 772 -10.15 15.29 -7.51
CA ILE A 772 -11.53 15.79 -7.66
C ILE A 772 -12.48 14.63 -7.38
N ALA A 773 -13.54 14.90 -6.60
CA ALA A 773 -14.61 13.93 -6.45
C ALA A 773 -15.98 14.60 -6.47
N VAL A 774 -16.96 13.85 -6.94
CA VAL A 774 -18.38 14.21 -6.94
C VAL A 774 -19.14 13.12 -6.21
N ASN A 775 -19.79 13.48 -5.10
CA ASN A 775 -20.62 12.58 -4.32
C ASN A 775 -22.07 13.01 -4.46
N THR A 776 -22.93 12.08 -4.88
CA THR A 776 -24.35 12.34 -5.11
C THR A 776 -25.22 11.33 -4.36
N LEU A 777 -26.35 11.81 -3.86
CA LEU A 777 -27.36 10.98 -3.19
C LEU A 777 -28.76 11.38 -3.69
N TRP A 778 -29.49 10.42 -4.22
CA TRP A 778 -30.92 10.50 -4.46
C TRP A 778 -31.61 9.73 -3.36
N GLY A 779 -32.56 10.37 -2.68
CA GLY A 779 -33.31 9.76 -1.62
C GLY A 779 -34.80 10.12 -1.72
N SER A 780 -35.64 9.28 -1.16
CA SER A 780 -37.06 9.60 -1.00
C SER A 780 -37.67 8.85 0.19
N LEU A 781 -38.76 9.39 0.70
CA LEU A 781 -39.56 8.77 1.75
C LEU A 781 -40.99 8.52 1.19
N SER A 782 -41.45 7.30 1.26
CA SER A 782 -42.82 6.98 0.85
C SER A 782 -43.85 7.45 1.88
N ASP A 783 -45.08 7.65 1.42
CA ASP A 783 -46.16 8.16 2.25
C ASP A 783 -46.36 7.34 3.53
N LYS A 784 -46.27 6.02 3.45
CA LYS A 784 -46.38 5.12 4.61
C LYS A 784 -45.38 5.36 5.73
N ASN A 785 -44.19 5.95 5.42
CA ASN A 785 -43.10 6.22 6.37
C ASN A 785 -43.00 7.72 6.71
N ASN A 786 -43.84 8.57 6.12
CA ASN A 786 -43.81 10.00 6.32
C ASN A 786 -44.67 10.40 7.56
N PRO A 787 -44.01 10.81 8.69
CA PRO A 787 -44.73 11.16 9.91
C PRO A 787 -45.51 12.49 9.82
N PHE A 788 -45.34 13.27 8.80
CA PHE A 788 -45.96 14.57 8.61
C PHE A 788 -47.29 14.51 7.88
N LEU A 789 -47.63 13.35 7.31
CA LEU A 789 -48.91 13.18 6.61
C LEU A 789 -50.08 12.95 7.60
N PRO A 790 -51.27 13.60 7.35
CA PRO A 790 -52.41 13.48 8.20
C PRO A 790 -52.92 12.02 8.40
N GLU A 791 -52.79 11.20 7.36
CA GLU A 791 -53.16 9.78 7.36
C GLU A 791 -52.29 8.93 8.32
N ASN A 792 -51.12 9.39 8.67
CA ASN A 792 -50.23 8.75 9.63
C ASN A 792 -50.37 9.33 11.06
N ALA A 793 -51.20 10.34 11.26
CA ALA A 793 -51.40 10.94 12.57
C ALA A 793 -51.92 9.89 13.58
N GLY A 794 -51.28 9.84 14.76
CA GLY A 794 -51.62 8.87 15.79
C GLY A 794 -51.11 7.46 15.54
N SER A 795 -50.22 7.24 14.56
CA SER A 795 -49.56 5.96 14.36
C SER A 795 -48.81 5.50 15.59
N ASN A 796 -48.95 4.24 15.95
CA ASN A 796 -48.22 3.56 17.01
C ASN A 796 -46.91 2.90 16.52
N GLN A 797 -46.59 3.01 15.21
CA GLN A 797 -45.38 2.48 14.58
C GLN A 797 -44.41 3.58 14.17
N LEU A 798 -44.96 4.72 13.71
CA LEU A 798 -44.13 5.87 13.34
C LEU A 798 -43.82 6.72 14.56
N MET A 799 -42.65 7.33 14.53
CA MET A 799 -42.10 8.23 15.55
C MET A 799 -41.91 9.64 15.00
N TYR A 800 -41.98 10.64 15.89
CA TYR A 800 -41.63 12.01 15.56
C TYR A 800 -40.18 12.08 15.10
N PHE A 801 -39.95 12.74 13.99
CA PHE A 801 -38.58 13.00 13.55
C PHE A 801 -37.88 13.96 14.53
N PRO A 802 -36.63 13.66 14.94
CA PRO A 802 -35.82 14.59 15.68
C PRO A 802 -35.63 15.90 14.91
N GLU A 803 -35.36 16.99 15.62
CA GLU A 803 -35.10 18.28 14.99
C GLU A 803 -33.88 18.22 14.10
N GLY A 804 -33.95 18.89 12.93
CA GLY A 804 -32.91 18.90 11.91
C GLY A 804 -32.87 17.64 11.01
N CYS A 805 -33.81 16.70 11.19
CA CYS A 805 -34.04 15.62 10.24
C CYS A 805 -34.99 16.07 9.13
N ASN A 806 -34.66 15.75 7.90
CA ASN A 806 -35.40 16.20 6.72
C ASN A 806 -35.71 15.03 5.79
N ILE A 807 -36.73 15.23 4.96
CA ILE A 807 -37.07 14.34 3.85
C ILE A 807 -36.45 14.93 2.58
N MET A 808 -35.80 14.09 1.79
CA MET A 808 -35.24 14.52 0.51
C MET A 808 -36.35 14.69 -0.53
N ASP A 809 -36.21 15.72 -1.36
CA ASP A 809 -37.03 15.85 -2.57
C ASP A 809 -36.63 14.79 -3.58
N ARG A 810 -37.59 13.99 -4.05
CA ARG A 810 -37.39 12.91 -5.02
C ARG A 810 -36.74 13.39 -6.31
N ASN A 811 -36.95 14.64 -6.70
CA ASN A 811 -36.42 15.24 -7.96
C ASN A 811 -35.12 16.00 -7.78
N GLN A 812 -34.64 16.17 -6.55
CA GLN A 812 -33.42 16.93 -6.26
C GLN A 812 -32.40 16.07 -5.51
N PRO A 813 -31.34 15.60 -6.20
CA PRO A 813 -30.26 14.88 -5.51
C PRO A 813 -29.48 15.82 -4.59
N TYR A 814 -28.95 15.29 -3.48
CA TYR A 814 -27.87 15.95 -2.77
C TYR A 814 -26.58 15.79 -3.57
N VAL A 815 -25.80 16.86 -3.68
CA VAL A 815 -24.51 16.86 -4.40
C VAL A 815 -23.46 17.61 -3.60
N GLU A 816 -22.29 17.00 -3.42
CA GLU A 816 -21.09 17.66 -2.95
C GLU A 816 -19.92 17.47 -3.93
N LEU A 817 -19.16 18.54 -4.12
CA LEU A 817 -17.92 18.57 -4.91
C LEU A 817 -16.73 18.58 -3.97
N VAL A 818 -15.79 17.72 -4.18
CA VAL A 818 -14.51 17.65 -3.46
C VAL A 818 -13.38 18.09 -4.38
N MET A 819 -12.56 19.01 -3.92
CA MET A 819 -11.36 19.49 -4.59
C MET A 819 -10.17 19.30 -3.67
N GLY A 820 -9.29 18.37 -4.01
CA GLY A 820 -8.18 17.95 -3.16
C GLY A 820 -6.82 18.40 -3.71
N VAL A 821 -5.93 18.71 -2.78
CA VAL A 821 -4.50 18.78 -3.01
C VAL A 821 -3.85 17.68 -2.20
N HIS A 822 -3.36 16.68 -2.90
CA HIS A 822 -2.75 15.50 -2.33
C HIS A 822 -1.23 15.55 -2.46
N ASN A 823 -0.55 14.65 -1.78
CA ASN A 823 0.92 14.54 -1.82
C ASN A 823 1.66 15.77 -1.24
N ILE A 824 1.04 16.53 -0.35
CA ILE A 824 1.69 17.65 0.34
C ILE A 824 2.75 17.05 1.27
N PHE A 825 4.03 17.46 1.08
CA PHE A 825 5.20 16.87 1.75
C PHE A 825 5.27 15.33 1.61
N LYS A 826 4.68 14.77 0.53
CA LYS A 826 4.58 13.34 0.24
C LYS A 826 3.76 12.50 1.24
N LEU A 827 3.06 13.14 2.17
CA LEU A 827 2.34 12.51 3.28
C LEU A 827 0.91 13.00 3.44
N PHE A 828 0.65 14.29 3.26
CA PHE A 828 -0.64 14.87 3.59
C PHE A 828 -1.52 15.06 2.37
N HIS A 829 -2.80 14.80 2.58
CA HIS A 829 -3.86 15.07 1.62
C HIS A 829 -4.85 16.02 2.30
N ILE A 830 -5.24 17.07 1.61
CA ILE A 830 -6.21 18.06 2.08
C ILE A 830 -7.28 18.22 1.03
N ASP A 831 -8.52 18.04 1.42
CA ASP A 831 -9.72 18.16 0.59
C ASP A 831 -10.56 19.35 1.03
N LEU A 832 -10.89 20.21 0.10
CA LEU A 832 -11.91 21.24 0.24
C LEU A 832 -13.22 20.69 -0.34
N VAL A 833 -14.25 20.65 0.47
CA VAL A 833 -15.57 20.13 0.10
C VAL A 833 -16.56 21.27 -0.04
N ARG A 834 -17.34 21.28 -1.11
CA ARG A 834 -18.43 22.22 -1.38
C ARG A 834 -19.75 21.47 -1.56
N ARG A 835 -20.74 21.81 -0.72
CA ARG A 835 -22.13 21.39 -0.89
C ARG A 835 -22.80 22.26 -1.94
N LEU A 836 -23.50 21.69 -2.91
CA LEU A 836 -24.03 22.41 -4.07
C LEU A 836 -25.53 22.72 -3.94
N ASN A 837 -26.26 21.94 -3.18
CA ASN A 837 -27.72 22.11 -3.02
C ASN A 837 -28.18 21.77 -1.59
N TYR A 838 -29.47 21.88 -1.29
CA TYR A 838 -30.04 21.85 0.08
C TYR A 838 -29.34 22.87 1.00
N LEU A 839 -29.02 24.05 0.48
CA LEU A 839 -28.26 25.09 1.19
C LEU A 839 -29.13 25.89 2.18
N ASP A 840 -30.44 25.79 2.06
CA ASP A 840 -31.42 26.55 2.85
C ASP A 840 -31.79 25.81 4.16
N LEU A 841 -31.31 24.56 4.34
CA LEU A 841 -31.54 23.84 5.58
C LEU A 841 -30.78 24.52 6.73
N PRO A 842 -31.43 24.73 7.90
CA PRO A 842 -30.83 25.49 9.03
C PRO A 842 -29.49 24.93 9.52
N THR A 843 -29.30 23.61 9.38
CA THR A 843 -28.09 22.90 9.81
C THR A 843 -27.06 22.68 8.69
N SER A 844 -27.32 23.23 7.49
CA SER A 844 -26.45 22.99 6.33
C SER A 844 -25.11 23.69 6.43
N HIS A 845 -24.05 22.94 6.18
CA HIS A 845 -22.69 23.49 6.00
C HIS A 845 -22.38 23.59 4.52
N LYS A 846 -22.00 24.80 4.06
CA LYS A 846 -21.73 25.05 2.64
C LYS A 846 -20.32 24.62 2.21
N TRP A 847 -19.36 24.68 3.12
CA TRP A 847 -17.97 24.33 2.92
C TRP A 847 -17.43 23.49 4.08
N GLY A 848 -16.45 22.66 3.81
CA GLY A 848 -15.70 21.92 4.80
C GLY A 848 -14.31 21.57 4.32
N VAL A 849 -13.42 21.32 5.26
CA VAL A 849 -12.07 20.85 4.99
C VAL A 849 -11.88 19.47 5.63
N ARG A 850 -11.27 18.56 4.89
CA ARG A 850 -10.91 17.22 5.38
C ARG A 850 -9.44 16.98 5.13
N TYR A 851 -8.80 16.20 5.96
CA TYR A 851 -7.38 15.86 5.80
C TYR A 851 -7.12 14.40 6.16
N ILE A 852 -6.04 13.85 5.64
CA ILE A 852 -5.49 12.56 6.04
C ILE A 852 -3.98 12.56 5.86
N SER A 853 -3.29 11.83 6.72
CA SER A 853 -1.88 11.46 6.53
C SER A 853 -1.81 10.04 5.99
N ARG A 854 -1.26 9.88 4.79
CA ARG A 854 -1.10 8.59 4.12
C ARG A 854 0.22 8.57 3.35
N LEU A 855 1.01 7.53 3.55
CA LEU A 855 2.18 7.25 2.72
C LEU A 855 1.71 6.91 1.30
N THR A 856 2.22 7.65 0.30
CA THR A 856 1.99 7.40 -1.13
C THR A 856 3.34 7.32 -1.86
N PHE A 857 3.50 6.32 -2.72
CA PHE A 857 4.68 6.19 -3.58
C PHE A 857 4.61 7.07 -4.82
#